data_a38a019d3331d904cc3182f11f95a441
#
_entry.id   a38a019d3331d904cc3182f11f95a441
#
_cell.length_a   1.000
_cell.length_b   1.000
_cell.length_c   1.000
_cell.angle_alpha   90.00
_cell.angle_beta   90.00
_cell.angle_gamma   90.00
#
_symmetry.space_group_name_H-M   'P 1'
#
loop_
_entity.id
_entity.type
_entity.pdbx_description
1 polymer ?
#
loop_
_entity_poly.entity_id
_entity_poly.type
_entity_poly.pdbx_seq_one_letter_code
_entity_poly.pdbx_strand_id
1 'polypeptide(L)'
;MNISYKWLKEYVDFDLTAQQVCDALTSTGLEVDALEEVQSIKGGLKGLYVGKVLTCEAHPNSDHLHVTTVDLGKGEPSQIVCGAPNVAAGQKVIVADLGCVLYDGDQEFVIKKSKLRGVESNGMICAEDEIGVGTSHDGIIVLPEDAVVGTPAAEYYHLESDWLIEVDITANRADGLSHWGVARDLYAWLKSNGYETKMHRPDCSKFKVENHDLPIEVVIENKEACKRYACVSVTDCEVKESPDWLKNKLTTVGLRPINNIVDITNYIMMAYGQPLHTFDADMVKGHKIVVKTMPEGTPFQTLDGEEHKLSDRDLAICNAEDPMCIAGVFGGKGSGTYETTKNVVLESAYFHPTWIRKSARRHGLSTDASFRFERGVDPNGTIYALKQAAILCQELAGGKVSMEVCDVYPEPIENAVVDLKFDYVNSLIGKVIDPEIIKAICLSLEMEIKYENEQGLTLEIPAYRVDVQRPCDVVEDILRIYGYNNVEIPTQLKGSLVIKGDEDQKHKLANLVSEQLVGEGFNEILNNSLSKSAYYENPGESENPGLVRIMNPLSSDLNVMRQTLLFGGLESIQHNVNRKRQNLRFFEFGNVYTFSPEKQNEDDPMQAYKEMYHAGLWVTGKRVEGSWAHANEDSTYYELSAYVENILRRIGVKPGMLVRKKSENDIFSAGMTIENRGGKKLIEMGIITKKLQKQFGLDNPVYYAELNWTALMKVIKKNEVLYTEVPKFPAVSRDLALLVDDSVEFAQIEQIARQTEKKLLKKVELFDVYEGDKLPAGKKSYAVNFILQDEEKTMGDKQIDAIMQKLIANLKKQLNAELR
;
A
#
# COMPACT_ATOMS: atom_id res chain seq x y z
N MET A 1 9.50 10.82 8.24
CA MET A 1 10.70 11.23 9.04
C MET A 1 10.69 12.72 9.23
N ASN A 2 10.77 13.19 10.48
CA ASN A 2 10.73 14.60 10.81
C ASN A 2 12.14 15.19 10.80
N ILE A 3 12.38 16.22 10.02
CA ILE A 3 13.68 16.88 9.82
C ILE A 3 13.56 18.37 10.21
N SER A 4 14.44 18.82 11.11
CA SER A 4 14.59 20.24 11.43
C SER A 4 15.50 20.91 10.40
N TYR A 5 15.03 21.99 9.80
CA TYR A 5 15.77 22.79 8.83
C TYR A 5 17.05 23.40 9.45
N LYS A 6 16.97 23.93 10.70
CA LYS A 6 18.15 24.49 11.39
C LYS A 6 19.14 23.41 11.74
N TRP A 7 18.68 22.22 12.18
CA TRP A 7 19.56 21.12 12.48
C TRP A 7 20.23 20.57 11.22
N LEU A 8 19.53 20.53 10.08
CA LEU A 8 20.08 20.13 8.79
C LEU A 8 21.26 21.05 8.38
N LYS A 9 21.16 22.37 8.63
CA LYS A 9 22.24 23.34 8.38
C LYS A 9 23.49 23.12 9.22
N GLU A 10 23.42 22.40 10.29
CA GLU A 10 24.63 22.03 11.07
C GLU A 10 25.49 20.97 10.35
N TYR A 11 24.87 20.19 9.43
CA TYR A 11 25.54 19.11 8.72
C TYR A 11 25.94 19.44 7.28
N VAL A 12 25.27 20.39 6.64
CA VAL A 12 25.57 20.77 5.26
C VAL A 12 25.38 22.26 5.05
N ASP A 13 26.38 22.89 4.37
CA ASP A 13 26.33 24.32 4.05
C ASP A 13 25.37 24.56 2.88
N PHE A 14 24.39 25.44 3.08
CA PHE A 14 23.50 25.92 2.02
C PHE A 14 22.84 27.24 2.36
N ASP A 15 22.46 28.00 1.32
CA ASP A 15 21.69 29.23 1.43
C ASP A 15 20.37 29.12 0.65
N LEU A 16 19.62 28.03 0.90
CA LEU A 16 18.30 27.78 0.36
C LEU A 16 17.26 28.10 1.43
N THR A 17 16.09 28.56 1.00
CA THR A 17 14.91 28.63 1.91
C THR A 17 14.39 27.23 2.25
N ALA A 18 13.62 27.11 3.33
CA ALA A 18 13.03 25.83 3.71
C ALA A 18 12.22 25.18 2.54
N GLN A 19 11.43 25.98 1.80
CA GLN A 19 10.70 25.49 0.62
C GLN A 19 11.63 24.97 -0.47
N GLN A 20 12.73 25.67 -0.78
CA GLN A 20 13.69 25.21 -1.77
C GLN A 20 14.39 23.92 -1.35
N VAL A 21 14.62 23.71 -0.04
CA VAL A 21 15.12 22.43 0.48
C VAL A 21 14.11 21.32 0.27
N CYS A 22 12.82 21.58 0.52
CA CYS A 22 11.74 20.60 0.24
C CYS A 22 11.69 20.21 -1.24
N ASP A 23 11.78 21.19 -2.14
CA ASP A 23 11.79 20.96 -3.59
C ASP A 23 13.01 20.12 -4.01
N ALA A 24 14.19 20.44 -3.44
CA ALA A 24 15.43 19.69 -3.69
C ALA A 24 15.34 18.23 -3.20
N LEU A 25 14.87 17.99 -1.96
CA LEU A 25 14.72 16.66 -1.40
C LEU A 25 13.72 15.82 -2.20
N THR A 26 12.56 16.38 -2.52
CA THR A 26 11.55 15.70 -3.35
C THR A 26 12.14 15.33 -4.72
N SER A 27 12.94 16.20 -5.33
CA SER A 27 13.57 15.90 -6.62
C SER A 27 14.59 14.76 -6.56
N THR A 28 15.15 14.47 -5.38
CA THR A 28 16.09 13.35 -5.16
C THR A 28 15.39 12.04 -4.75
N GLY A 29 14.07 12.03 -4.67
CA GLY A 29 13.26 10.87 -4.26
C GLY A 29 13.04 10.76 -2.74
N LEU A 30 13.38 11.82 -1.98
CA LEU A 30 12.95 11.99 -0.59
C LEU A 30 11.73 12.92 -0.58
N GLU A 31 10.56 12.35 -0.83
CA GLU A 31 9.30 13.09 -0.96
C GLU A 31 8.97 13.85 0.33
N VAL A 32 8.67 15.13 0.20
CA VAL A 32 8.27 15.97 1.34
C VAL A 32 6.75 16.08 1.36
N ASP A 33 6.15 15.57 2.45
CA ASP A 33 4.70 15.59 2.66
C ASP A 33 4.22 16.93 3.22
N ALA A 34 4.97 17.52 4.16
CA ALA A 34 4.60 18.75 4.81
C ALA A 34 5.82 19.63 5.17
N LEU A 35 5.58 20.94 5.21
CA LEU A 35 6.51 21.95 5.70
C LEU A 35 5.77 22.85 6.70
N GLU A 36 6.19 22.82 7.98
CA GLU A 36 5.52 23.56 9.06
C GLU A 36 6.51 24.45 9.82
N GLU A 37 6.13 25.68 10.15
CA GLU A 37 6.91 26.53 11.07
C GLU A 37 6.63 26.10 12.51
N VAL A 38 7.63 25.56 13.19
CA VAL A 38 7.58 25.17 14.60
C VAL A 38 8.21 26.24 15.46
N GLN A 39 7.48 26.66 16.46
CA GLN A 39 7.93 27.66 17.43
C GLN A 39 8.09 26.99 18.80
N SER A 40 9.16 27.34 19.55
CA SER A 40 9.43 26.74 20.85
C SER A 40 8.30 27.02 21.87
N ILE A 41 7.49 28.06 21.65
CA ILE A 41 6.26 28.36 22.38
C ILE A 41 5.11 28.47 21.40
N LYS A 42 4.01 27.78 21.63
CA LYS A 42 2.81 27.77 20.77
C LYS A 42 2.30 29.17 20.51
N GLY A 43 2.12 29.58 19.28
CA GLY A 43 1.71 30.92 18.87
C GLY A 43 2.83 31.94 18.79
N GLY A 44 4.09 31.56 19.14
CA GLY A 44 5.28 32.38 18.98
C GLY A 44 5.25 33.75 19.70
N LEU A 45 4.51 33.86 20.80
CA LEU A 45 4.32 35.08 21.57
C LEU A 45 3.88 36.28 20.71
N LYS A 46 3.17 36.03 19.58
CA LYS A 46 2.68 37.11 18.69
C LYS A 46 1.64 37.96 19.39
N GLY A 47 1.84 39.29 19.39
CA GLY A 47 0.94 40.24 20.04
C GLY A 47 1.21 40.46 21.53
N LEU A 48 2.28 39.87 22.09
CA LEU A 48 2.78 40.14 23.43
C LEU A 48 3.96 41.09 23.35
N TYR A 49 4.00 42.06 24.34
CA TYR A 49 5.01 43.11 24.38
C TYR A 49 5.48 43.37 25.83
N VAL A 50 6.71 43.82 25.95
CA VAL A 50 7.21 44.37 27.20
C VAL A 50 6.49 45.69 27.47
N GLY A 51 5.73 45.80 28.57
CA GLY A 51 5.03 47.02 29.00
C GLY A 51 5.59 47.54 30.32
N LYS A 52 5.36 48.84 30.60
CA LYS A 52 5.65 49.49 31.91
C LYS A 52 4.36 49.94 32.58
N VAL A 53 4.10 49.45 33.75
CA VAL A 53 2.97 49.89 34.56
C VAL A 53 3.24 51.31 35.07
N LEU A 54 2.52 52.31 34.53
CA LEU A 54 2.65 53.72 34.93
C LEU A 54 1.91 53.99 36.22
N THR A 55 0.64 53.54 36.33
CA THR A 55 -0.20 53.67 37.50
C THR A 55 -0.83 52.36 37.90
N CYS A 56 -1.07 52.13 39.19
CA CYS A 56 -1.78 50.99 39.73
C CYS A 56 -2.67 51.41 40.85
N GLU A 57 -3.99 51.50 40.67
CA GLU A 57 -5.00 51.92 41.61
C GLU A 57 -5.97 50.77 41.95
N ALA A 58 -6.53 50.79 43.17
CA ALA A 58 -7.53 49.81 43.56
C ALA A 58 -8.79 49.94 42.68
N HIS A 59 -9.39 48.81 42.29
CA HIS A 59 -10.58 48.82 41.46
C HIS A 59 -11.80 49.31 42.24
N PRO A 60 -12.60 50.27 41.69
CA PRO A 60 -13.69 50.86 42.41
C PRO A 60 -14.79 49.91 42.88
N ASN A 61 -14.93 48.77 42.24
CA ASN A 61 -15.98 47.79 42.56
C ASN A 61 -15.41 46.37 42.86
N SER A 62 -14.16 46.28 43.34
CA SER A 62 -13.51 44.99 43.68
C SER A 62 -12.41 45.23 44.71
N ASP A 63 -12.28 44.30 45.63
CA ASP A 63 -11.28 44.27 46.71
C ASP A 63 -9.97 43.58 46.33
N HIS A 64 -9.92 42.92 45.20
CA HIS A 64 -8.75 42.17 44.70
C HIS A 64 -8.34 42.49 43.24
N LEU A 65 -9.08 43.39 42.56
CA LEU A 65 -8.67 43.85 41.23
C LEU A 65 -7.98 45.23 41.33
N HIS A 66 -7.05 45.47 40.40
CA HIS A 66 -6.36 46.73 40.22
C HIS A 66 -6.61 47.27 38.83
N VAL A 67 -6.82 48.60 38.71
CA VAL A 67 -6.85 49.29 37.43
C VAL A 67 -5.47 49.88 37.20
N THR A 68 -4.83 49.41 36.10
CA THR A 68 -3.49 49.86 35.74
C THR A 68 -3.50 50.62 34.43
N THR A 69 -2.57 51.57 34.29
CA THR A 69 -2.24 52.21 33.03
C THR A 69 -0.87 51.71 32.62
N VAL A 70 -0.76 51.09 31.44
CA VAL A 70 0.46 50.43 30.98
C VAL A 70 0.94 51.03 29.67
N ASP A 71 2.19 51.48 29.65
CA ASP A 71 2.87 51.94 28.44
C ASP A 71 3.43 50.75 27.68
N LEU A 72 3.01 50.56 26.42
CA LEU A 72 3.47 49.51 25.50
C LEU A 72 4.46 50.05 24.46
N GLY A 73 4.94 51.31 24.60
CA GLY A 73 5.80 51.93 23.60
C GLY A 73 5.10 52.28 22.27
N LYS A 74 3.75 52.26 22.23
CA LYS A 74 2.92 52.49 21.02
C LYS A 74 2.28 53.90 21.01
N GLY A 75 2.67 54.80 21.88
CA GLY A 75 2.22 56.17 22.00
C GLY A 75 1.24 56.38 23.15
N GLU A 76 -0.03 56.04 23.07
CA GLU A 76 -0.99 56.16 24.17
C GLU A 76 -0.96 54.97 25.12
N PRO A 77 -0.87 55.20 26.47
CA PRO A 77 -0.90 54.07 27.42
C PRO A 77 -2.25 53.37 27.44
N SER A 78 -2.22 52.01 27.57
CA SER A 78 -3.42 51.16 27.63
C SER A 78 -3.92 50.98 29.06
N GLN A 79 -5.23 51.15 29.31
CA GLN A 79 -5.86 50.77 30.57
C GLN A 79 -6.11 49.28 30.62
N ILE A 80 -5.56 48.60 31.63
CA ILE A 80 -5.70 47.15 31.83
C ILE A 80 -6.12 46.90 33.28
N VAL A 81 -7.12 46.02 33.46
CA VAL A 81 -7.54 45.55 34.79
C VAL A 81 -6.82 44.25 35.09
N CYS A 82 -6.09 44.20 36.20
CA CYS A 82 -5.28 43.06 36.61
C CYS A 82 -5.76 42.53 37.98
N GLY A 83 -5.83 41.19 38.12
CA GLY A 83 -6.22 40.51 39.36
C GLY A 83 -5.05 39.94 40.15
N ALA A 84 -3.83 40.05 39.65
CA ALA A 84 -2.66 39.47 40.28
C ALA A 84 -2.25 40.26 41.53
N PRO A 85 -1.89 39.58 42.63
CA PRO A 85 -1.55 40.21 43.90
C PRO A 85 -0.22 40.96 43.87
N ASN A 86 0.64 40.68 42.94
CA ASN A 86 2.00 41.23 42.81
C ASN A 86 2.10 42.43 41.85
N VAL A 87 0.98 42.92 41.28
CA VAL A 87 1.03 44.07 40.36
C VAL A 87 1.25 45.38 41.09
N ALA A 88 2.21 46.20 40.63
CA ALA A 88 2.52 47.52 41.21
C ALA A 88 2.97 48.53 40.15
N ALA A 89 2.78 49.83 40.44
CA ALA A 89 3.29 50.89 39.58
C ALA A 89 4.83 50.88 39.51
N GLY A 90 5.37 51.19 38.33
CA GLY A 90 6.80 51.21 38.04
C GLY A 90 7.34 49.89 37.48
N GLN A 91 6.64 48.74 37.65
CA GLN A 91 7.07 47.43 37.14
C GLN A 91 7.09 47.36 35.64
N LYS A 92 8.04 46.60 35.11
CA LYS A 92 8.03 46.12 33.73
C LYS A 92 7.43 44.70 33.66
N VAL A 93 6.50 44.50 32.76
CA VAL A 93 5.63 43.30 32.69
C VAL A 93 5.46 42.83 31.24
N ILE A 94 4.99 41.60 31.06
CA ILE A 94 4.55 41.12 29.73
C ILE A 94 3.06 41.34 29.57
N VAL A 95 2.66 41.95 28.45
CA VAL A 95 1.27 42.35 28.16
C VAL A 95 0.83 41.73 26.83
N ALA A 96 -0.28 41.02 26.86
CA ALA A 96 -1.02 40.61 25.69
C ALA A 96 -1.93 41.73 25.21
N ASP A 97 -1.65 42.26 24.03
CA ASP A 97 -2.41 43.36 23.39
C ASP A 97 -3.72 42.85 22.78
N LEU A 98 -4.61 43.76 22.39
CA LEU A 98 -5.88 43.43 21.77
C LEU A 98 -5.65 42.63 20.45
N GLY A 99 -6.34 41.52 20.32
CA GLY A 99 -6.19 40.60 19.19
C GLY A 99 -5.11 39.53 19.38
N CYS A 100 -4.31 39.60 20.47
CA CYS A 100 -3.38 38.53 20.83
C CYS A 100 -4.14 37.20 21.08
N VAL A 101 -3.58 36.11 20.65
CA VAL A 101 -4.10 34.74 20.89
C VAL A 101 -3.19 34.10 21.92
N LEU A 102 -3.74 33.69 23.05
CA LEU A 102 -3.08 32.87 24.05
C LEU A 102 -3.59 31.41 23.93
N TYR A 103 -2.80 30.45 24.42
CA TYR A 103 -3.09 29.03 24.28
C TYR A 103 -3.11 28.37 25.67
N ASP A 104 -4.18 27.58 25.93
CA ASP A 104 -4.26 26.68 27.07
C ASP A 104 -4.42 25.26 26.52
N GLY A 105 -3.32 24.54 26.41
CA GLY A 105 -3.26 23.29 25.66
C GLY A 105 -3.65 23.47 24.18
N ASP A 106 -4.78 22.87 23.75
CA ASP A 106 -5.31 23.03 22.39
C ASP A 106 -6.36 24.10 22.24
N GLN A 107 -6.74 24.77 23.35
CA GLN A 107 -7.75 25.84 23.33
C GLN A 107 -7.11 27.18 23.04
N GLU A 108 -7.76 27.99 22.17
CA GLU A 108 -7.35 29.33 21.82
C GLU A 108 -8.16 30.34 22.59
N PHE A 109 -7.49 31.33 23.21
CA PHE A 109 -8.11 32.43 23.91
C PHE A 109 -7.67 33.77 23.29
N VAL A 110 -8.59 34.45 22.61
CA VAL A 110 -8.33 35.75 21.96
C VAL A 110 -8.56 36.90 22.93
N ILE A 111 -7.55 37.73 23.16
CA ILE A 111 -7.64 38.93 23.97
C ILE A 111 -8.51 39.98 23.28
N LYS A 112 -9.65 40.28 23.88
CA LYS A 112 -10.62 41.25 23.35
C LYS A 112 -10.83 42.39 24.37
N LYS A 113 -11.23 43.57 23.87
CA LYS A 113 -11.69 44.65 24.74
C LYS A 113 -12.82 44.12 25.63
N SER A 114 -12.65 44.23 26.94
CA SER A 114 -13.57 43.72 27.95
C SER A 114 -13.94 44.76 28.98
N LYS A 115 -15.06 44.55 29.70
CA LYS A 115 -15.43 45.32 30.89
C LYS A 115 -15.45 44.43 32.10
N LEU A 116 -14.50 44.63 33.01
CA LEU A 116 -14.41 43.87 34.25
C LEU A 116 -15.04 44.71 35.37
N ARG A 117 -16.14 44.23 35.94
CA ARG A 117 -16.94 44.94 36.99
C ARG A 117 -17.20 46.43 36.70
N GLY A 118 -17.40 46.77 35.37
CA GLY A 118 -17.73 48.15 34.92
C GLY A 118 -16.54 48.97 34.44
N VAL A 119 -15.29 48.53 34.64
CA VAL A 119 -14.08 49.22 34.17
C VAL A 119 -13.59 48.54 32.88
N GLU A 120 -13.22 49.34 31.88
CA GLU A 120 -12.69 48.81 30.60
C GLU A 120 -11.27 48.30 30.77
N SER A 121 -10.98 47.09 30.13
CA SER A 121 -9.65 46.54 30.01
C SER A 121 -9.33 46.33 28.54
N ASN A 122 -8.18 46.90 28.09
CA ASN A 122 -7.72 46.86 26.70
C ASN A 122 -6.45 46.02 26.57
N GLY A 123 -6.44 44.85 27.18
CA GLY A 123 -5.31 43.93 27.19
C GLY A 123 -5.29 43.08 28.45
N MET A 124 -4.26 42.26 28.59
CA MET A 124 -4.03 41.40 29.76
C MET A 124 -2.55 41.43 30.15
N ILE A 125 -2.24 41.62 31.45
CA ILE A 125 -0.89 41.42 31.98
C ILE A 125 -0.78 39.93 32.32
N CYS A 126 0.26 39.23 31.82
CA CYS A 126 0.31 37.77 31.79
C CYS A 126 1.20 37.19 32.90
N ALA A 127 0.85 35.98 33.36
CA ALA A 127 1.67 35.09 34.15
C ALA A 127 2.53 34.19 33.23
N GLU A 128 3.46 33.40 33.78
CA GLU A 128 4.38 32.54 33.02
C GLU A 128 3.65 31.45 32.31
N ASP A 129 2.74 30.74 32.96
CA ASP A 129 1.98 29.63 32.43
C ASP A 129 0.98 30.08 31.36
N GLU A 130 0.43 31.29 31.45
CA GLU A 130 -0.51 31.84 30.47
C GLU A 130 0.12 32.09 29.08
N ILE A 131 1.44 32.28 29.03
CA ILE A 131 2.17 32.51 27.79
C ILE A 131 3.18 31.38 27.48
N GLY A 132 3.25 30.35 28.31
CA GLY A 132 4.10 29.15 28.11
C GLY A 132 5.60 29.39 28.32
N VAL A 133 6.04 30.43 29.02
CA VAL A 133 7.45 30.68 29.31
C VAL A 133 7.91 30.03 30.63
N GLY A 134 6.97 29.53 31.43
CA GLY A 134 7.20 28.88 32.72
C GLY A 134 5.95 28.14 33.19
N THR A 135 5.95 27.71 34.46
CA THR A 135 4.85 26.93 35.07
C THR A 135 4.18 27.67 36.25
N SER A 136 4.69 28.86 36.63
CA SER A 136 4.15 29.61 37.76
C SER A 136 2.89 30.37 37.38
N HIS A 137 1.86 30.26 38.23
CA HIS A 137 0.61 31.06 38.22
C HIS A 137 0.47 31.92 39.47
N ASP A 138 1.54 32.09 40.28
CA ASP A 138 1.48 32.82 41.55
C ASP A 138 1.33 34.34 41.41
N GLY A 139 1.43 34.85 40.17
CA GLY A 139 1.27 36.26 39.82
C GLY A 139 1.74 36.58 38.41
N ILE A 140 1.71 37.87 38.06
CA ILE A 140 2.21 38.33 36.76
C ILE A 140 3.73 38.26 36.68
N ILE A 141 4.25 38.12 35.43
CA ILE A 141 5.69 38.23 35.15
C ILE A 141 6.17 39.67 35.43
N VAL A 142 7.15 39.80 36.35
CA VAL A 142 7.84 41.07 36.60
C VAL A 142 9.24 40.97 36.00
N LEU A 143 9.50 41.79 35.00
CA LEU A 143 10.78 41.81 34.28
C LEU A 143 11.81 42.73 35.00
N PRO A 144 13.13 42.49 34.76
CA PRO A 144 14.20 43.37 35.22
C PRO A 144 14.06 44.83 34.69
N GLU A 145 14.69 45.77 35.41
CA GLU A 145 14.56 47.22 35.07
C GLU A 145 15.21 47.59 33.72
N ASP A 146 16.12 46.77 33.18
CA ASP A 146 16.80 46.97 31.90
C ASP A 146 15.94 46.53 30.69
N ALA A 147 14.84 45.78 30.88
CA ALA A 147 13.93 45.38 29.81
C ALA A 147 13.40 46.60 29.04
N VAL A 148 13.48 46.62 27.72
CA VAL A 148 13.08 47.75 26.88
C VAL A 148 11.58 47.74 26.63
N VAL A 149 10.86 48.81 26.99
CA VAL A 149 9.42 48.94 26.77
C VAL A 149 9.10 48.96 25.28
N GLY A 150 8.08 48.21 24.86
CA GLY A 150 7.68 48.06 23.45
C GLY A 150 8.38 46.92 22.69
N THR A 151 9.37 46.27 23.29
CA THR A 151 10.00 45.12 22.70
C THR A 151 8.97 43.97 22.57
N PRO A 152 8.82 43.33 21.43
CA PRO A 152 8.02 42.10 21.30
C PRO A 152 8.51 41.02 22.28
N ALA A 153 7.58 40.31 22.94
CA ALA A 153 7.96 39.26 23.89
C ALA A 153 8.80 38.13 23.25
N ALA A 154 8.52 37.81 21.99
CA ALA A 154 9.32 36.83 21.22
C ALA A 154 10.80 37.25 21.11
N GLU A 155 11.07 38.54 20.90
CA GLU A 155 12.42 39.11 20.85
C GLU A 155 13.08 39.14 22.23
N TYR A 156 12.31 39.53 23.25
CA TYR A 156 12.78 39.60 24.65
C TYR A 156 13.19 38.23 25.19
N TYR A 157 12.40 37.18 24.87
CA TYR A 157 12.70 35.79 25.26
C TYR A 157 13.61 35.06 24.29
N HIS A 158 14.13 35.75 23.26
CA HIS A 158 14.95 35.12 22.19
C HIS A 158 14.31 33.89 21.62
N LEU A 159 12.98 33.96 21.33
CA LEU A 159 12.22 32.81 20.85
C LEU A 159 12.77 32.34 19.52
N GLU A 160 13.12 31.07 19.46
CA GLU A 160 13.58 30.46 18.22
C GLU A 160 12.41 29.82 17.47
N SER A 161 12.26 30.15 16.18
CA SER A 161 11.43 29.38 15.25
C SER A 161 12.29 28.48 14.39
N ASP A 162 11.78 27.33 14.02
CA ASP A 162 12.42 26.40 13.08
C ASP A 162 11.39 25.94 12.07
N TRP A 163 11.84 25.31 10.99
CA TRP A 163 10.97 24.65 10.03
C TRP A 163 11.07 23.15 10.20
N LEU A 164 9.94 22.51 10.41
CA LEU A 164 9.78 21.06 10.37
C LEU A 164 9.48 20.63 8.94
N ILE A 165 10.33 19.76 8.39
CA ILE A 165 10.16 19.15 7.09
C ILE A 165 9.77 17.69 7.34
N GLU A 166 8.56 17.31 6.96
CA GLU A 166 8.10 15.92 7.04
C GLU A 166 8.45 15.20 5.74
N VAL A 167 9.35 14.20 5.84
CA VAL A 167 9.87 13.44 4.69
C VAL A 167 9.34 12.02 4.74
N ASP A 168 8.65 11.58 3.67
CA ASP A 168 8.28 10.18 3.50
C ASP A 168 9.48 9.36 3.00
N ILE A 169 9.93 8.43 3.82
CA ILE A 169 11.10 7.59 3.53
C ILE A 169 10.63 6.20 3.14
N THR A 170 10.84 5.82 1.90
CA THR A 170 10.56 4.47 1.41
C THR A 170 11.40 3.41 2.12
N ALA A 171 10.88 2.19 2.22
CA ALA A 171 11.50 1.12 3.03
C ALA A 171 12.93 0.72 2.59
N ASN A 172 13.30 0.97 1.32
CA ASN A 172 14.63 0.72 0.79
C ASN A 172 15.65 1.82 1.16
N ARG A 173 15.17 3.05 1.50
CA ARG A 173 16.02 4.21 1.80
C ARG A 173 16.28 4.37 3.30
N ALA A 174 16.67 3.26 3.98
CA ALA A 174 17.02 3.28 5.40
C ALA A 174 18.11 4.32 5.76
N ASP A 175 19.00 4.62 4.82
CA ASP A 175 20.03 5.65 4.91
C ASP A 175 19.49 7.07 5.16
N GLY A 176 18.24 7.35 4.71
CA GLY A 176 17.52 8.62 4.90
C GLY A 176 16.84 8.78 6.28
N LEU A 177 16.88 7.79 7.16
CA LEU A 177 16.18 7.81 8.46
C LEU A 177 16.90 8.63 9.54
N SER A 178 17.60 9.69 9.15
CA SER A 178 18.32 10.60 10.05
C SER A 178 18.59 11.95 9.37
N HIS A 179 18.90 12.97 10.20
CA HIS A 179 19.34 14.27 9.66
C HIS A 179 20.63 14.16 8.84
N TRP A 180 21.58 13.33 9.28
CA TRP A 180 22.82 13.07 8.55
C TRP A 180 22.55 12.41 7.18
N GLY A 181 21.63 11.43 7.13
CA GLY A 181 21.28 10.77 5.88
C GLY A 181 20.59 11.69 4.88
N VAL A 182 19.65 12.51 5.33
CA VAL A 182 19.01 13.55 4.49
C VAL A 182 20.02 14.62 4.06
N ALA A 183 20.96 15.00 4.94
CA ALA A 183 22.01 15.94 4.59
C ALA A 183 22.92 15.43 3.46
N ARG A 184 23.22 14.11 3.42
CA ARG A 184 24.00 13.49 2.31
C ARG A 184 23.28 13.63 0.97
N ASP A 185 21.99 13.35 0.92
CA ASP A 185 21.21 13.50 -0.32
C ASP A 185 21.14 14.96 -0.76
N LEU A 186 20.87 15.88 0.17
CA LEU A 186 20.88 17.31 -0.11
C LEU A 186 22.24 17.79 -0.60
N TYR A 187 23.35 17.33 0.01
CA TYR A 187 24.70 17.64 -0.42
C TYR A 187 24.97 17.16 -1.85
N ALA A 188 24.59 15.93 -2.18
CA ALA A 188 24.77 15.39 -3.53
C ALA A 188 23.98 16.22 -4.57
N TRP A 189 22.74 16.60 -4.22
CA TRP A 189 21.93 17.47 -5.07
C TRP A 189 22.59 18.87 -5.24
N LEU A 190 23.03 19.49 -4.16
CA LEU A 190 23.70 20.80 -4.20
C LEU A 190 24.94 20.77 -5.09
N LYS A 191 25.79 19.75 -4.94
CA LYS A 191 26.98 19.55 -5.77
C LYS A 191 26.64 19.39 -7.25
N SER A 192 25.65 18.55 -7.56
CA SER A 192 25.21 18.33 -8.94
C SER A 192 24.62 19.59 -9.59
N ASN A 193 24.05 20.49 -8.79
CA ASN A 193 23.47 21.76 -9.27
C ASN A 193 24.44 22.97 -9.16
N GLY A 194 25.73 22.73 -8.89
CA GLY A 194 26.79 23.75 -8.94
C GLY A 194 26.87 24.67 -7.73
N TYR A 195 26.25 24.32 -6.60
CA TYR A 195 26.39 25.08 -5.36
C TYR A 195 27.72 24.79 -4.67
N GLU A 196 28.33 25.81 -4.09
CA GLU A 196 29.43 25.64 -3.15
C GLU A 196 28.89 25.12 -1.83
N THR A 197 29.28 23.94 -1.41
CA THR A 197 28.78 23.26 -0.22
C THR A 197 29.81 22.33 0.39
N LYS A 198 29.70 22.09 1.70
CA LYS A 198 30.53 21.14 2.46
C LYS A 198 29.67 20.40 3.46
N MET A 199 30.08 19.16 3.76
CA MET A 199 29.52 18.38 4.85
C MET A 199 30.34 18.61 6.14
N HIS A 200 29.63 18.71 7.26
CA HIS A 200 30.22 18.90 8.59
C HIS A 200 29.79 17.74 9.49
N ARG A 201 30.70 16.82 9.75
CA ARG A 201 30.49 15.73 10.69
C ARG A 201 31.25 16.00 11.98
N PRO A 202 30.60 16.16 13.16
CA PRO A 202 31.29 16.31 14.42
C PRO A 202 32.31 15.20 14.64
N ASP A 203 33.54 15.54 15.05
CA ASP A 203 34.57 14.55 15.30
C ASP A 203 34.39 13.90 16.70
N CYS A 204 35.09 12.79 16.93
CA CYS A 204 35.10 12.09 18.22
C CYS A 204 36.39 12.36 19.03
N SER A 205 37.12 13.42 18.72
CA SER A 205 38.43 13.72 19.35
C SER A 205 38.32 14.00 20.87
N LYS A 206 37.16 14.46 21.31
CA LYS A 206 36.85 14.68 22.72
C LYS A 206 36.62 13.38 23.51
N PHE A 207 36.39 12.25 22.85
CA PHE A 207 36.18 10.96 23.54
C PHE A 207 37.47 10.55 24.25
N LYS A 208 37.35 10.40 25.58
CA LYS A 208 38.51 10.05 26.43
C LYS A 208 38.04 9.15 27.55
N VAL A 209 38.76 8.03 27.75
CA VAL A 209 38.58 7.19 28.91
C VAL A 209 39.25 7.84 30.12
N GLU A 210 38.49 8.03 31.20
CA GLU A 210 38.99 8.76 32.39
C GLU A 210 39.34 7.83 33.54
N ASN A 211 38.71 6.64 33.60
CA ASN A 211 39.03 5.60 34.59
C ASN A 211 38.70 4.21 33.98
N HIS A 212 38.90 3.14 34.77
CA HIS A 212 38.58 1.76 34.39
C HIS A 212 37.81 1.04 35.50
N ASP A 213 36.92 1.76 36.21
CA ASP A 213 36.28 1.27 37.41
C ASP A 213 35.08 0.36 37.09
N LEU A 214 34.52 0.44 35.88
CA LEU A 214 33.32 -0.30 35.51
C LEU A 214 33.49 -1.01 34.13
N PRO A 215 34.33 -2.06 34.07
CA PRO A 215 34.48 -2.85 32.85
C PRO A 215 33.23 -3.73 32.64
N ILE A 216 32.74 -3.81 31.38
CA ILE A 216 31.60 -4.65 30.96
C ILE A 216 32.10 -5.66 29.94
N GLU A 217 31.87 -6.95 30.19
CA GLU A 217 32.11 -8.02 29.21
C GLU A 217 30.89 -8.20 28.30
N VAL A 218 31.14 -8.38 26.98
CA VAL A 218 30.07 -8.63 26.00
C VAL A 218 30.26 -9.99 25.33
N VAL A 219 29.20 -10.80 25.30
CA VAL A 219 29.17 -12.09 24.61
C VAL A 219 27.99 -12.13 23.65
N ILE A 220 28.22 -12.37 22.35
CA ILE A 220 27.19 -12.63 21.35
C ILE A 220 27.09 -14.14 21.16
N GLU A 221 26.02 -14.74 21.68
CA GLU A 221 25.72 -16.17 21.47
C GLU A 221 25.02 -16.40 20.11
N ASN A 222 24.08 -15.53 19.73
CA ASN A 222 23.39 -15.61 18.43
C ASN A 222 23.99 -14.62 17.43
N LYS A 223 25.02 -15.07 16.69
CA LYS A 223 25.74 -14.26 15.69
C LYS A 223 24.93 -14.00 14.42
N GLU A 224 23.89 -14.77 14.14
CA GLU A 224 23.00 -14.51 13.01
C GLU A 224 22.13 -13.29 13.27
N ALA A 225 21.52 -13.23 14.45
CA ALA A 225 20.60 -12.17 14.83
C ALA A 225 21.30 -10.87 15.27
N CYS A 226 22.51 -10.97 15.88
CA CYS A 226 23.33 -9.82 16.24
C CYS A 226 24.70 -9.93 15.58
N LYS A 227 24.96 -9.10 14.57
CA LYS A 227 26.22 -9.09 13.81
C LYS A 227 27.29 -8.25 14.51
N ARG A 228 26.91 -7.17 15.19
CA ARG A 228 27.83 -6.29 15.92
C ARG A 228 27.16 -5.78 17.18
N TYR A 229 27.89 -5.77 18.28
CA TYR A 229 27.46 -5.17 19.53
C TYR A 229 28.60 -4.39 20.16
N ALA A 230 28.38 -3.10 20.40
CA ALA A 230 29.36 -2.26 21.07
C ALA A 230 28.75 -1.62 22.31
N CYS A 231 29.54 -1.45 23.35
CA CYS A 231 29.14 -0.73 24.52
C CYS A 231 30.30 0.05 25.17
N VAL A 232 29.92 1.01 26.01
CA VAL A 232 30.84 1.75 26.86
C VAL A 232 30.15 2.07 28.19
N SER A 233 30.86 2.01 29.33
CA SER A 233 30.33 2.44 30.61
C SER A 233 30.69 3.89 30.90
N VAL A 234 29.77 4.61 31.55
CA VAL A 234 29.99 5.98 32.02
C VAL A 234 29.54 6.03 33.48
N THR A 235 30.47 6.43 34.37
CA THR A 235 30.22 6.54 35.81
C THR A 235 29.99 7.98 36.24
N ASP A 236 29.51 8.17 37.49
CA ASP A 236 29.26 9.48 38.11
C ASP A 236 28.30 10.40 37.31
N CYS A 237 27.36 9.85 36.57
CA CYS A 237 26.36 10.62 35.85
C CYS A 237 25.33 11.24 36.81
N GLU A 238 24.96 12.48 36.56
CA GLU A 238 23.81 13.15 37.18
C GLU A 238 22.64 13.13 36.17
N VAL A 239 21.62 12.31 36.44
CA VAL A 239 20.41 12.27 35.65
C VAL A 239 19.56 13.47 36.06
N LYS A 240 19.30 14.37 35.11
CA LYS A 240 18.54 15.62 35.30
C LYS A 240 17.85 16.02 34.02
N GLU A 241 17.10 17.14 34.09
CA GLU A 241 16.48 17.74 32.93
C GLU A 241 17.52 18.11 31.85
N SER A 242 17.19 17.87 30.59
CA SER A 242 18.03 18.23 29.43
C SER A 242 18.15 19.74 29.26
N PRO A 243 19.29 20.23 28.73
CA PRO A 243 19.43 21.64 28.38
C PRO A 243 18.46 22.04 27.25
N ASP A 244 18.10 23.31 27.19
CA ASP A 244 17.05 23.81 26.27
C ASP A 244 17.35 23.53 24.79
N TRP A 245 18.60 23.64 24.35
CA TRP A 245 18.96 23.34 22.98
C TRP A 245 18.62 21.87 22.59
N LEU A 246 18.80 20.91 23.51
CA LEU A 246 18.52 19.50 23.28
C LEU A 246 17.00 19.25 23.30
N LYS A 247 16.32 19.84 24.28
CA LYS A 247 14.83 19.80 24.37
C LYS A 247 14.21 20.37 23.11
N ASN A 248 14.66 21.56 22.67
CA ASN A 248 14.12 22.21 21.48
C ASN A 248 14.30 21.39 20.21
N LYS A 249 15.49 20.80 19.98
CA LYS A 249 15.73 19.92 18.84
C LYS A 249 14.79 18.70 18.84
N LEU A 250 14.67 18.01 19.98
CA LEU A 250 13.80 16.83 20.09
C LEU A 250 12.32 17.21 19.92
N THR A 251 11.87 18.29 20.55
CA THR A 251 10.49 18.77 20.43
C THR A 251 10.16 19.17 19.00
N THR A 252 11.06 19.84 18.30
CA THR A 252 10.88 20.23 16.90
C THR A 252 10.61 19.02 16.01
N VAL A 253 11.25 17.89 16.27
CA VAL A 253 11.03 16.66 15.48
C VAL A 253 9.94 15.74 16.05
N GLY A 254 9.18 16.23 17.05
CA GLY A 254 8.03 15.53 17.64
C GLY A 254 8.35 14.55 18.77
N LEU A 255 9.57 14.55 19.28
CA LEU A 255 9.96 13.72 20.44
C LEU A 255 9.80 14.47 21.75
N ARG A 256 9.20 13.80 22.73
CA ARG A 256 9.05 14.37 24.08
C ARG A 256 10.35 14.17 24.89
N PRO A 257 10.96 15.25 25.42
CA PRO A 257 12.09 15.16 26.33
C PRO A 257 11.73 14.41 27.62
N ILE A 258 12.67 13.61 28.14
CA ILE A 258 12.50 12.79 29.36
C ILE A 258 13.54 13.18 30.39
N ASN A 259 14.81 12.92 30.13
CA ASN A 259 15.96 13.32 30.90
C ASN A 259 17.22 13.35 30.03
N ASN A 260 18.28 13.99 30.50
CA ASN A 260 19.51 14.19 29.72
C ASN A 260 20.12 12.90 29.14
N ILE A 261 20.06 11.76 29.82
CA ILE A 261 20.65 10.50 29.33
C ILE A 261 19.79 9.90 28.21
N VAL A 262 18.48 9.78 28.44
CA VAL A 262 17.55 9.23 27.42
C VAL A 262 17.47 10.16 26.19
N ASP A 263 17.45 11.46 26.42
CA ASP A 263 17.38 12.46 25.35
C ASP A 263 18.64 12.47 24.48
N ILE A 264 19.83 12.20 25.05
CA ILE A 264 21.05 11.97 24.29
C ILE A 264 20.88 10.78 23.33
N THR A 265 20.31 9.66 23.76
CA THR A 265 20.12 8.50 22.87
C THR A 265 19.12 8.81 21.73
N ASN A 266 18.04 9.52 22.04
CA ASN A 266 17.07 9.98 21.06
C ASN A 266 17.69 10.97 20.06
N TYR A 267 18.49 11.92 20.57
CA TYR A 267 19.24 12.86 19.73
C TYR A 267 20.16 12.15 18.75
N ILE A 268 20.97 11.20 19.21
CA ILE A 268 21.90 10.42 18.36
C ILE A 268 21.14 9.60 17.31
N MET A 269 20.02 9.00 17.68
CA MET A 269 19.18 8.26 16.75
C MET A 269 18.61 9.18 15.63
N MET A 270 18.11 10.36 15.97
CA MET A 270 17.60 11.32 15.01
C MET A 270 18.70 12.00 14.20
N ALA A 271 19.89 12.17 14.81
CA ALA A 271 21.07 12.75 14.17
C ALA A 271 21.68 11.84 13.11
N TYR A 272 21.94 10.56 13.46
CA TYR A 272 22.78 9.65 12.68
C TYR A 272 22.09 8.34 12.27
N GLY A 273 20.83 8.12 12.66
CA GLY A 273 20.09 6.92 12.30
C GLY A 273 20.46 5.66 13.08
N GLN A 274 21.31 5.79 14.10
CA GLN A 274 21.73 4.68 14.95
C GLN A 274 20.93 4.71 16.26
N PRO A 275 20.00 3.78 16.50
CA PRO A 275 19.34 3.67 17.80
C PRO A 275 20.34 3.22 18.85
N LEU A 276 20.29 3.86 20.01
CA LEU A 276 21.08 3.54 21.18
C LEU A 276 20.16 3.15 22.34
N HIS A 277 20.66 2.33 23.25
CA HIS A 277 19.99 2.06 24.51
C HIS A 277 20.91 2.33 25.71
N THR A 278 20.31 2.63 26.86
CA THR A 278 21.05 2.84 28.10
C THR A 278 20.54 1.89 29.19
N PHE A 279 21.45 1.21 29.83
CA PHE A 279 21.16 0.40 31.00
C PHE A 279 21.69 1.08 32.26
N ASP A 280 20.94 1.01 33.36
CA ASP A 280 21.49 1.25 34.67
C ASP A 280 22.57 0.17 34.96
N ALA A 281 23.82 0.59 35.12
CA ALA A 281 24.93 -0.33 35.25
C ALA A 281 24.84 -1.21 36.49
N ASP A 282 24.21 -0.74 37.57
CA ASP A 282 24.02 -1.52 38.82
C ASP A 282 23.04 -2.70 38.60
N MET A 283 22.21 -2.63 37.54
CA MET A 283 21.31 -3.71 37.12
C MET A 283 21.97 -4.71 36.16
N VAL A 284 23.14 -4.38 35.61
CA VAL A 284 23.93 -5.31 34.78
C VAL A 284 24.68 -6.30 35.65
N LYS A 285 23.93 -7.30 36.15
CA LYS A 285 24.50 -8.32 37.06
C LYS A 285 25.68 -9.03 36.41
N GLY A 286 26.74 -9.19 37.23
CA GLY A 286 27.99 -9.83 36.81
C GLY A 286 28.85 -8.98 35.87
N HIS A 287 28.53 -7.70 35.70
CA HIS A 287 29.21 -6.80 34.71
C HIS A 287 29.32 -7.43 33.33
N LYS A 288 28.28 -8.15 32.91
CA LYS A 288 28.29 -8.93 31.69
C LYS A 288 26.99 -8.72 30.90
N ILE A 289 27.11 -8.52 29.58
CA ILE A 289 26.02 -8.49 28.64
C ILE A 289 26.10 -9.73 27.74
N VAL A 290 24.99 -10.46 27.64
CA VAL A 290 24.87 -11.66 26.79
C VAL A 290 23.72 -11.45 25.81
N VAL A 291 24.06 -11.44 24.52
CA VAL A 291 23.05 -11.29 23.44
C VAL A 291 22.69 -12.67 22.93
N LYS A 292 21.46 -13.12 23.23
CA LYS A 292 21.00 -14.49 22.96
C LYS A 292 19.49 -14.57 22.77
N THR A 293 18.99 -15.70 22.29
CA THR A 293 17.55 -16.04 22.35
C THR A 293 17.20 -16.68 23.70
N MET A 294 15.94 -16.50 24.11
CA MET A 294 15.44 -17.06 25.38
C MET A 294 14.56 -18.28 25.08
N PRO A 295 14.35 -19.17 26.07
CA PRO A 295 13.38 -20.26 25.93
C PRO A 295 11.98 -19.75 25.64
N GLU A 296 11.21 -20.51 24.83
CA GLU A 296 9.81 -20.18 24.47
C GLU A 296 8.96 -19.96 25.72
N GLY A 297 8.22 -18.87 25.77
CA GLY A 297 7.32 -18.50 26.86
C GLY A 297 8.00 -17.80 28.04
N THR A 298 9.28 -17.42 27.94
CA THR A 298 9.98 -16.66 29.00
C THR A 298 9.21 -15.34 29.25
N PRO A 299 8.80 -15.08 30.54
CA PRO A 299 8.10 -13.84 30.89
C PRO A 299 9.05 -12.64 30.79
N PHE A 300 8.56 -11.53 30.25
CA PHE A 300 9.31 -10.29 30.14
C PHE A 300 8.38 -9.09 30.32
N GLN A 301 8.75 -8.13 31.15
CA GLN A 301 8.00 -6.89 31.36
C GLN A 301 8.74 -5.73 30.73
N THR A 302 8.03 -5.04 29.81
CA THR A 302 8.54 -3.86 29.08
C THR A 302 8.53 -2.59 29.94
N LEU A 303 9.23 -1.52 29.51
CA LEU A 303 9.31 -0.23 30.22
C LEU A 303 7.96 0.43 30.50
N ASP A 304 6.98 0.21 29.64
CA ASP A 304 5.57 0.65 29.77
C ASP A 304 4.76 -0.18 30.78
N GLY A 305 5.36 -1.27 31.27
CA GLY A 305 4.78 -2.15 32.30
C GLY A 305 3.95 -3.30 31.73
N GLU A 306 3.84 -3.46 30.44
CA GLU A 306 3.14 -4.56 29.79
C GLU A 306 3.92 -5.86 29.89
N GLU A 307 3.19 -6.99 30.04
CA GLU A 307 3.77 -8.32 30.15
C GLU A 307 3.74 -9.04 28.80
N HIS A 308 4.90 -9.53 28.37
CA HIS A 308 5.08 -10.30 27.15
C HIS A 308 5.65 -11.69 27.45
N LYS A 309 5.42 -12.64 26.55
CA LYS A 309 6.05 -13.95 26.55
C LYS A 309 6.99 -14.03 25.36
N LEU A 310 8.30 -14.11 25.62
CA LEU A 310 9.30 -14.19 24.55
C LEU A 310 9.19 -15.52 23.81
N SER A 311 9.46 -15.50 22.53
CA SER A 311 9.62 -16.69 21.70
C SER A 311 11.09 -17.12 21.67
N ASP A 312 11.36 -18.39 21.40
CA ASP A 312 12.70 -18.94 21.13
C ASP A 312 13.38 -18.28 19.90
N ARG A 313 12.64 -17.45 19.17
CA ARG A 313 13.09 -16.65 18.01
C ARG A 313 13.17 -15.15 18.30
N ASP A 314 13.03 -14.73 19.53
CA ASP A 314 13.24 -13.36 19.95
C ASP A 314 14.65 -13.19 20.49
N LEU A 315 15.36 -12.20 19.95
CA LEU A 315 16.68 -11.84 20.45
C LEU A 315 16.52 -10.98 21.70
N ALA A 316 17.19 -11.35 22.76
CA ALA A 316 17.22 -10.61 24.01
C ALA A 316 18.66 -10.19 24.37
N ILE A 317 18.76 -8.99 24.95
CA ILE A 317 19.96 -8.54 25.64
C ILE A 317 19.77 -8.88 27.10
N CYS A 318 20.65 -9.71 27.61
CA CYS A 318 20.60 -10.24 28.98
C CYS A 318 21.79 -9.79 29.81
N ASN A 319 21.64 -9.68 31.13
CA ASN A 319 22.78 -9.71 32.06
C ASN A 319 23.20 -11.16 32.29
N ALA A 320 23.99 -11.43 33.36
CA ALA A 320 24.41 -12.80 33.68
C ALA A 320 23.24 -13.74 34.07
N GLU A 321 22.09 -13.21 34.46
CA GLU A 321 20.95 -13.98 35.03
C GLU A 321 19.66 -13.80 34.18
N ASP A 322 19.27 -12.56 33.87
CA ASP A 322 17.94 -12.20 33.39
C ASP A 322 17.97 -11.44 32.05
N PRO A 323 16.91 -11.49 31.21
CA PRO A 323 16.75 -10.62 30.05
C PRO A 323 16.44 -9.18 30.50
N MET A 324 17.13 -8.22 29.87
CA MET A 324 17.02 -6.78 30.16
C MET A 324 16.31 -6.00 29.04
N CYS A 325 16.34 -6.50 27.80
CA CYS A 325 15.78 -5.80 26.64
C CYS A 325 15.40 -6.81 25.56
N ILE A 326 14.29 -6.59 24.86
CA ILE A 326 14.04 -7.22 23.56
C ILE A 326 14.89 -6.46 22.55
N ALA A 327 15.98 -7.07 22.10
CA ALA A 327 17.02 -6.42 21.32
C ALA A 327 16.47 -5.64 20.12
N GLY A 328 16.78 -4.34 20.06
CA GLY A 328 16.35 -3.43 19.00
C GLY A 328 14.85 -3.16 18.90
N VAL A 329 14.04 -3.63 19.87
CA VAL A 329 12.59 -3.45 19.89
C VAL A 329 12.15 -2.63 21.10
N PHE A 330 12.36 -3.15 22.34
CA PHE A 330 11.86 -2.48 23.53
C PHE A 330 12.65 -2.83 24.79
N GLY A 331 12.98 -1.82 25.61
CA GLY A 331 13.65 -2.00 26.89
C GLY A 331 12.80 -2.65 27.96
N GLY A 332 13.42 -3.35 28.93
CA GLY A 332 12.77 -3.93 30.07
C GLY A 332 12.70 -2.98 31.26
N LYS A 333 11.64 -3.10 32.05
CA LYS A 333 11.37 -2.24 33.23
C LYS A 333 12.44 -2.27 34.31
N GLY A 334 13.13 -3.40 34.47
CA GLY A 334 14.11 -3.59 35.55
C GLY A 334 15.52 -3.05 35.27
N SER A 335 15.80 -2.55 34.06
CA SER A 335 17.17 -2.18 33.64
C SER A 335 17.28 -0.78 33.04
N GLY A 336 16.17 -0.02 33.02
CA GLY A 336 16.12 1.33 32.48
C GLY A 336 16.87 2.36 33.33
N THR A 337 17.10 3.56 32.75
CA THR A 337 17.76 4.69 33.42
C THR A 337 16.73 5.55 34.12
N TYR A 338 16.90 5.75 35.42
CA TYR A 338 16.01 6.53 36.29
C TYR A 338 16.77 7.72 36.93
N GLU A 339 16.08 8.62 37.61
CA GLU A 339 16.68 9.78 38.31
C GLU A 339 17.75 9.39 39.35
N THR A 340 17.65 8.17 39.88
CA THR A 340 18.62 7.64 40.89
C THR A 340 19.86 7.00 40.26
N THR A 341 19.87 6.76 38.96
CA THR A 341 20.96 6.11 38.22
C THR A 341 22.19 7.02 38.22
N LYS A 342 23.34 6.48 38.57
CA LYS A 342 24.65 7.16 38.58
C LYS A 342 25.62 6.61 37.57
N ASN A 343 25.49 5.33 37.28
CA ASN A 343 26.38 4.64 36.34
C ASN A 343 25.53 4.07 35.19
N VAL A 344 25.93 4.34 33.99
CA VAL A 344 25.17 3.89 32.79
C VAL A 344 26.06 3.06 31.86
N VAL A 345 25.46 2.08 31.21
CA VAL A 345 26.06 1.36 30.09
C VAL A 345 25.36 1.81 28.84
N LEU A 346 26.08 2.48 27.93
CA LEU A 346 25.60 2.87 26.61
C LEU A 346 25.78 1.70 25.66
N GLU A 347 24.74 1.35 24.93
CA GLU A 347 24.69 0.33 23.87
C GLU A 347 24.60 0.95 22.49
N SER A 348 25.33 0.40 21.52
CA SER A 348 25.20 0.66 20.09
C SER A 348 25.43 -0.64 19.33
N ALA A 349 24.42 -1.13 18.61
CA ALA A 349 24.49 -2.45 17.99
C ALA A 349 23.99 -2.45 16.54
N TYR A 350 24.33 -3.53 15.81
CA TYR A 350 23.72 -3.88 14.54
C TYR A 350 23.01 -5.22 14.69
N PHE A 351 21.68 -5.17 14.63
CA PHE A 351 20.82 -6.35 14.65
C PHE A 351 20.32 -6.68 13.23
N HIS A 352 20.14 -7.97 12.93
CA HIS A 352 19.67 -8.41 11.63
C HIS A 352 18.21 -7.96 11.39
N PRO A 353 17.92 -7.21 10.32
CA PRO A 353 16.61 -6.58 10.09
C PRO A 353 15.41 -7.52 10.18
N THR A 354 15.54 -8.73 9.61
CA THR A 354 14.44 -9.72 9.60
C THR A 354 14.09 -10.22 11.00
N TRP A 355 15.09 -10.37 11.90
CA TRP A 355 14.86 -10.79 13.27
C TRP A 355 14.09 -9.72 14.04
N ILE A 356 14.50 -8.47 13.94
CA ILE A 356 13.82 -7.35 14.62
C ILE A 356 12.40 -7.20 14.10
N ARG A 357 12.19 -7.22 12.77
CA ARG A 357 10.85 -7.13 12.17
C ARG A 357 9.91 -8.23 12.66
N LYS A 358 10.41 -9.48 12.75
CA LYS A 358 9.58 -10.62 13.22
C LYS A 358 9.23 -10.49 14.71
N SER A 359 10.18 -10.06 15.56
CA SER A 359 9.95 -9.84 16.99
C SER A 359 9.00 -8.68 17.23
N ALA A 360 9.21 -7.53 16.60
CA ALA A 360 8.34 -6.36 16.69
C ALA A 360 6.89 -6.70 16.32
N ARG A 361 6.68 -7.40 15.21
CA ARG A 361 5.34 -7.85 14.78
C ARG A 361 4.71 -8.87 15.71
N ARG A 362 5.48 -9.82 16.24
CA ARG A 362 5.00 -10.86 17.17
C ARG A 362 4.42 -10.25 18.43
N HIS A 363 5.08 -9.24 18.95
CA HIS A 363 4.68 -8.56 20.19
C HIS A 363 3.77 -7.35 19.95
N GLY A 364 3.52 -6.96 18.71
CA GLY A 364 2.75 -5.75 18.36
C GLY A 364 3.44 -4.45 18.77
N LEU A 365 4.78 -4.47 18.93
CA LEU A 365 5.59 -3.34 19.37
C LEU A 365 6.20 -2.63 18.14
N SER A 366 5.91 -1.33 18.00
CA SER A 366 6.49 -0.48 16.97
C SER A 366 7.14 0.73 17.64
N THR A 367 8.46 0.85 17.53
CA THR A 367 9.24 1.94 18.10
C THR A 367 10.12 2.58 17.03
N ASP A 368 10.58 3.81 17.26
CA ASP A 368 11.56 4.47 16.40
C ASP A 368 12.84 3.67 16.20
N ALA A 369 13.24 2.92 17.22
CA ALA A 369 14.40 2.02 17.15
C ALA A 369 14.11 0.81 16.26
N SER A 370 12.99 0.09 16.49
CA SER A 370 12.62 -1.09 15.70
C SER A 370 12.38 -0.72 14.22
N PHE A 371 11.80 0.45 13.98
CA PHE A 371 11.57 0.99 12.63
C PHE A 371 12.87 1.17 11.82
N ARG A 372 13.96 1.61 12.47
CA ARG A 372 15.29 1.74 11.87
C ARG A 372 15.98 0.40 11.71
N PHE A 373 16.02 -0.41 12.75
CA PHE A 373 16.68 -1.72 12.70
C PHE A 373 16.05 -2.67 11.69
N GLU A 374 14.72 -2.69 11.56
CA GLU A 374 14.05 -3.59 10.61
C GLU A 374 14.28 -3.22 9.13
N ARG A 375 14.76 -2.00 8.87
CA ARG A 375 15.14 -1.51 7.54
C ARG A 375 16.65 -1.61 7.27
N GLY A 376 17.43 -1.72 8.34
CA GLY A 376 18.89 -1.74 8.30
C GLY A 376 19.50 -0.41 8.73
N VAL A 377 20.40 -0.48 9.69
CA VAL A 377 21.21 0.65 10.14
C VAL A 377 22.63 0.53 9.58
N ASP A 378 23.43 1.59 9.68
CA ASP A 378 24.84 1.55 9.25
C ASP A 378 25.67 0.66 10.20
N PRO A 379 26.16 -0.51 9.74
CA PRO A 379 27.00 -1.37 10.59
C PRO A 379 28.31 -0.70 11.00
N ASN A 380 28.82 0.28 10.21
CA ASN A 380 30.06 1.01 10.46
C ASN A 380 29.86 2.28 11.31
N GLY A 381 28.60 2.75 11.41
CA GLY A 381 28.22 3.92 12.21
C GLY A 381 28.14 3.67 13.71
N THR A 382 28.08 2.41 14.16
CA THR A 382 27.84 2.02 15.57
C THR A 382 28.85 2.65 16.55
N ILE A 383 30.13 2.59 16.26
CA ILE A 383 31.21 3.13 17.14
C ILE A 383 31.19 4.66 17.15
N TYR A 384 30.95 5.28 16.01
CA TYR A 384 30.85 6.73 15.92
C TYR A 384 29.68 7.24 16.80
N ALA A 385 28.49 6.67 16.63
CA ALA A 385 27.31 7.03 17.41
C ALA A 385 27.52 6.82 18.93
N LEU A 386 28.13 5.70 19.32
CA LEU A 386 28.46 5.39 20.71
C LEU A 386 29.41 6.43 21.32
N LYS A 387 30.45 6.80 20.60
CA LYS A 387 31.42 7.82 21.08
C LYS A 387 30.78 9.20 21.20
N GLN A 388 29.94 9.60 20.25
CA GLN A 388 29.20 10.87 20.33
C GLN A 388 28.24 10.89 21.53
N ALA A 389 27.52 9.79 21.80
CA ALA A 389 26.67 9.68 22.99
C ALA A 389 27.49 9.78 24.29
N ALA A 390 28.66 9.11 24.36
CA ALA A 390 29.52 9.17 25.54
C ALA A 390 30.06 10.58 25.79
N ILE A 391 30.47 11.30 24.73
CA ILE A 391 30.90 12.72 24.83
C ILE A 391 29.77 13.58 25.39
N LEU A 392 28.55 13.41 24.90
CA LEU A 392 27.40 14.14 25.39
C LEU A 392 27.05 13.80 26.85
N CYS A 393 27.22 12.54 27.26
CA CYS A 393 27.07 12.15 28.67
C CYS A 393 28.12 12.83 29.56
N GLN A 394 29.39 12.97 29.10
CA GLN A 394 30.40 13.75 29.82
C GLN A 394 30.03 15.23 29.93
N GLU A 395 29.57 15.84 28.82
CA GLU A 395 29.27 17.28 28.76
C GLU A 395 27.97 17.63 29.52
N LEU A 396 26.91 16.81 29.43
CA LEU A 396 25.56 17.15 29.94
C LEU A 396 25.21 16.50 31.27
N ALA A 397 25.79 15.33 31.55
CA ALA A 397 25.54 14.61 32.80
C ALA A 397 26.74 14.62 33.75
N GLY A 398 27.86 15.22 33.39
CA GLY A 398 29.08 15.23 34.17
C GLY A 398 29.73 13.84 34.35
N GLY A 399 29.31 12.86 33.56
CA GLY A 399 29.79 11.49 33.65
C GLY A 399 31.25 11.33 33.19
N LYS A 400 31.85 10.22 33.64
CA LYS A 400 33.23 9.83 33.32
C LYS A 400 33.23 8.52 32.55
N VAL A 401 33.80 8.49 31.35
CA VAL A 401 33.95 7.25 30.58
C VAL A 401 34.87 6.28 31.34
N SER A 402 34.34 5.08 31.65
CA SER A 402 34.93 4.18 32.64
C SER A 402 35.45 2.85 32.07
N MET A 403 35.53 2.75 30.73
CA MET A 403 36.17 1.63 30.04
C MET A 403 36.53 2.01 28.62
N GLU A 404 37.42 1.26 27.98
CA GLU A 404 37.58 1.33 26.52
C GLU A 404 36.30 0.84 25.84
N VAL A 405 36.04 1.32 24.61
CA VAL A 405 34.90 0.81 23.84
C VAL A 405 35.05 -0.70 23.66
N CYS A 406 34.13 -1.46 24.20
CA CYS A 406 33.99 -2.89 23.92
C CYS A 406 33.22 -3.03 22.57
N ASP A 407 33.88 -3.56 21.56
CA ASP A 407 33.30 -3.77 20.21
C ASP A 407 33.43 -5.25 19.83
N VAL A 408 32.35 -5.97 19.77
CA VAL A 408 32.28 -7.38 19.36
C VAL A 408 31.69 -7.45 17.96
N TYR A 409 32.52 -7.66 16.95
CA TYR A 409 32.15 -7.74 15.53
C TYR A 409 32.75 -8.99 14.88
N PRO A 410 32.18 -10.19 15.14
CA PRO A 410 32.80 -11.45 14.73
C PRO A 410 32.92 -11.65 13.23
N GLU A 411 31.94 -11.15 12.48
CA GLU A 411 31.85 -11.27 11.02
C GLU A 411 31.52 -9.89 10.43
N PRO A 412 32.56 -9.10 10.06
CA PRO A 412 32.35 -7.79 9.46
C PRO A 412 31.49 -7.86 8.19
N ILE A 413 30.56 -6.94 8.08
CA ILE A 413 29.73 -6.75 6.87
C ILE A 413 30.58 -6.00 5.85
N GLU A 414 30.85 -6.64 4.72
CA GLU A 414 31.63 -6.05 3.63
C GLU A 414 30.76 -5.09 2.79
N ASN A 415 31.41 -4.07 2.25
CA ASN A 415 30.78 -3.17 1.28
C ASN A 415 30.51 -3.92 -0.03
N ALA A 416 29.41 -3.63 -0.70
CA ALA A 416 29.11 -4.20 -2.00
C ALA A 416 30.04 -3.63 -3.07
N VAL A 417 30.50 -4.47 -4.01
CA VAL A 417 31.32 -4.04 -5.15
C VAL A 417 30.51 -4.14 -6.43
N VAL A 418 30.37 -3.03 -7.15
CA VAL A 418 29.55 -2.93 -8.37
C VAL A 418 30.40 -2.46 -9.55
N ASP A 419 30.44 -3.26 -10.63
CA ASP A 419 31.03 -2.88 -11.91
C ASP A 419 30.00 -2.14 -12.77
N LEU A 420 30.22 -0.85 -13.00
CA LEU A 420 29.35 0.06 -13.74
C LEU A 420 29.95 0.43 -15.10
N LYS A 421 29.29 0.08 -16.19
CA LYS A 421 29.68 0.47 -17.56
C LYS A 421 28.95 1.76 -17.97
N PHE A 422 29.66 2.73 -18.54
CA PHE A 422 29.09 4.00 -19.00
C PHE A 422 28.02 3.78 -20.10
N ASP A 423 28.25 2.84 -21.02
CA ASP A 423 27.26 2.49 -22.06
C ASP A 423 25.97 1.92 -21.45
N TYR A 424 26.08 1.15 -20.34
CA TYR A 424 24.91 0.66 -19.64
C TYR A 424 24.10 1.78 -18.97
N VAL A 425 24.80 2.74 -18.31
CA VAL A 425 24.17 3.95 -17.73
C VAL A 425 23.41 4.71 -18.81
N ASN A 426 24.08 5.04 -19.91
CA ASN A 426 23.50 5.81 -21.01
C ASN A 426 22.32 5.08 -21.68
N SER A 427 22.43 3.78 -21.86
CA SER A 427 21.39 2.93 -22.45
C SER A 427 20.14 2.85 -21.57
N LEU A 428 20.30 2.73 -20.24
CA LEU A 428 19.19 2.61 -19.30
C LEU A 428 18.48 3.94 -19.08
N ILE A 429 19.25 5.04 -18.96
CA ILE A 429 18.71 6.41 -18.82
C ILE A 429 18.10 6.92 -20.14
N GLY A 430 18.64 6.49 -21.28
CA GLY A 430 18.22 6.97 -22.60
C GLY A 430 18.86 8.30 -23.01
N LYS A 431 19.87 8.77 -22.26
CA LYS A 431 20.65 9.98 -22.52
C LYS A 431 22.14 9.71 -22.27
N VAL A 432 22.99 10.30 -23.08
CA VAL A 432 24.46 10.27 -22.86
C VAL A 432 24.81 11.29 -21.79
N ILE A 433 25.34 10.81 -20.66
CA ILE A 433 25.82 11.62 -19.55
C ILE A 433 27.34 11.56 -19.55
N ASP A 434 28.00 12.72 -19.36
CA ASP A 434 29.45 12.82 -19.28
C ASP A 434 29.98 11.92 -18.11
N PRO A 435 30.97 11.06 -18.35
CA PRO A 435 31.58 10.23 -17.31
C PRO A 435 32.03 11.02 -16.07
N GLU A 436 32.50 12.26 -16.23
CA GLU A 436 32.93 13.09 -15.08
C GLU A 436 31.73 13.49 -14.20
N ILE A 437 30.53 13.70 -14.78
CA ILE A 437 29.30 13.96 -14.03
C ILE A 437 28.90 12.69 -13.27
N ILE A 438 28.97 11.53 -13.92
CA ILE A 438 28.66 10.23 -13.29
C ILE A 438 29.59 10.00 -12.07
N LYS A 439 30.91 10.22 -12.23
CA LYS A 439 31.87 10.10 -11.14
C LYS A 439 31.59 11.06 -10.00
N ALA A 440 31.34 12.33 -10.32
CA ALA A 440 31.05 13.35 -9.32
C ALA A 440 29.82 13.00 -8.49
N ILE A 441 28.78 12.47 -9.12
CA ILE A 441 27.57 12.01 -8.45
C ILE A 441 27.88 10.82 -7.53
N CYS A 442 28.56 9.78 -8.04
CA CYS A 442 28.93 8.61 -7.23
C CYS A 442 29.74 9.01 -5.99
N LEU A 443 30.77 9.86 -6.16
CA LEU A 443 31.58 10.36 -5.06
C LEU A 443 30.80 11.22 -4.07
N SER A 444 29.83 12.02 -4.53
CA SER A 444 28.97 12.84 -3.65
C SER A 444 28.02 11.99 -2.78
N LEU A 445 27.74 10.76 -3.20
CA LEU A 445 26.97 9.75 -2.49
C LEU A 445 27.85 8.79 -1.65
N GLU A 446 29.11 9.17 -1.41
CA GLU A 446 30.08 8.40 -0.64
C GLU A 446 30.43 7.01 -1.25
N MET A 447 30.18 6.79 -2.55
CA MET A 447 30.66 5.60 -3.27
C MET A 447 32.15 5.76 -3.59
N GLU A 448 32.97 4.79 -3.22
CA GLU A 448 34.41 4.82 -3.47
C GLU A 448 34.73 4.21 -4.84
N ILE A 449 35.49 4.94 -5.67
CA ILE A 449 35.97 4.42 -6.97
C ILE A 449 37.23 3.59 -6.72
N LYS A 450 37.09 2.24 -6.79
CA LYS A 450 38.25 1.32 -6.64
C LYS A 450 39.05 1.19 -7.91
N TYR A 451 38.39 1.21 -9.06
CA TYR A 451 39.02 1.12 -10.37
C TYR A 451 38.22 1.92 -11.41
N GLU A 452 38.98 2.49 -12.35
CA GLU A 452 38.43 3.31 -13.44
C GLU A 452 39.10 2.98 -14.76
N ASN A 453 38.34 2.93 -15.85
CA ASN A 453 38.88 2.87 -17.21
C ASN A 453 37.94 3.61 -18.20
N GLU A 454 38.28 3.66 -19.48
CA GLU A 454 37.52 4.33 -20.52
C GLU A 454 36.07 3.78 -20.68
N GLN A 455 35.79 2.55 -20.18
CA GLN A 455 34.49 1.87 -20.36
C GLN A 455 33.60 1.96 -19.13
N GLY A 456 34.17 2.26 -17.94
CA GLY A 456 33.34 2.30 -16.71
C GLY A 456 34.14 2.37 -15.43
N LEU A 457 33.44 2.13 -14.33
CA LEU A 457 33.93 2.23 -12.95
C LEU A 457 33.67 0.92 -12.21
N THR A 458 34.58 0.55 -11.30
CA THR A 458 34.30 -0.39 -10.21
C THR A 458 34.12 0.41 -8.94
N LEU A 459 32.91 0.36 -8.39
CA LEU A 459 32.48 1.13 -7.21
C LEU A 459 32.39 0.23 -5.99
N GLU A 460 32.89 0.71 -4.86
CA GLU A 460 32.59 0.15 -3.55
C GLU A 460 31.47 0.96 -2.88
N ILE A 461 30.35 0.29 -2.60
CA ILE A 461 29.13 0.89 -2.09
C ILE A 461 29.14 0.81 -0.56
N PRO A 462 28.93 1.91 0.17
CA PRO A 462 28.87 1.88 1.63
C PRO A 462 27.82 0.90 2.17
N ALA A 463 28.15 0.15 3.21
CA ALA A 463 27.27 -0.92 3.77
C ALA A 463 25.91 -0.40 4.29
N TYR A 464 25.77 0.90 4.57
CA TYR A 464 24.48 1.50 4.93
C TYR A 464 23.51 1.62 3.74
N ARG A 465 24.00 1.50 2.49
CA ARG A 465 23.15 1.45 1.27
C ARG A 465 22.75 0.00 0.99
N VAL A 466 21.82 -0.49 1.79
CA VAL A 466 21.32 -1.89 1.72
C VAL A 466 20.60 -2.19 0.39
N ASP A 467 20.15 -1.18 -0.30
CA ASP A 467 19.39 -1.22 -1.55
C ASP A 467 20.27 -1.22 -2.81
N VAL A 468 21.53 -0.77 -2.71
CA VAL A 468 22.42 -0.61 -3.87
C VAL A 468 23.38 -1.80 -3.99
N GLN A 469 22.97 -2.82 -4.74
CA GLN A 469 23.69 -4.08 -4.89
C GLN A 469 24.05 -4.40 -6.35
N ARG A 470 23.43 -3.74 -7.31
CA ARG A 470 23.53 -4.03 -8.75
C ARG A 470 23.83 -2.75 -9.55
N PRO A 471 24.33 -2.88 -10.79
CA PRO A 471 24.55 -1.72 -11.66
C PRO A 471 23.31 -0.84 -11.90
N CYS A 472 22.12 -1.46 -12.00
CA CYS A 472 20.86 -0.70 -12.17
C CYS A 472 20.52 0.16 -10.94
N ASP A 473 20.86 -0.30 -9.74
CA ASP A 473 20.61 0.45 -8.51
C ASP A 473 21.52 1.71 -8.45
N VAL A 474 22.76 1.59 -8.91
CA VAL A 474 23.67 2.74 -9.06
C VAL A 474 23.15 3.71 -10.14
N VAL A 475 22.62 3.20 -11.26
CA VAL A 475 22.01 4.05 -12.29
C VAL A 475 20.83 4.83 -11.76
N GLU A 476 19.99 4.22 -10.90
CA GLU A 476 18.90 4.92 -10.21
C GLU A 476 19.43 6.08 -9.37
N ASP A 477 20.47 5.86 -8.57
CA ASP A 477 21.10 6.91 -7.77
C ASP A 477 21.71 8.04 -8.65
N ILE A 478 22.35 7.69 -9.75
CA ILE A 478 22.86 8.69 -10.71
C ILE A 478 21.70 9.53 -11.27
N LEU A 479 20.61 8.88 -11.67
CA LEU A 479 19.49 9.56 -12.32
C LEU A 479 18.72 10.47 -11.36
N ARG A 480 18.49 10.05 -10.10
CA ARG A 480 17.80 10.87 -9.10
C ARG A 480 18.60 12.14 -8.73
N ILE A 481 19.93 12.05 -8.68
CA ILE A 481 20.80 13.23 -8.40
C ILE A 481 21.01 14.08 -9.67
N TYR A 482 21.18 13.46 -10.83
CA TYR A 482 21.22 14.17 -12.12
C TYR A 482 19.93 14.93 -12.40
N GLY A 483 18.78 14.37 -11.95
CA GLY A 483 17.43 14.91 -12.10
C GLY A 483 16.67 14.31 -13.29
N TYR A 484 15.56 13.66 -13.00
CA TYR A 484 14.68 13.04 -14.01
C TYR A 484 14.23 14.03 -15.10
N ASN A 485 13.96 15.28 -14.72
CA ASN A 485 13.50 16.32 -15.64
C ASN A 485 14.59 16.81 -16.63
N ASN A 486 15.86 16.44 -16.40
CA ASN A 486 16.97 16.74 -17.29
C ASN A 486 17.15 15.71 -18.42
N VAL A 487 16.28 14.68 -18.45
CA VAL A 487 16.23 13.68 -19.53
C VAL A 487 15.10 14.03 -20.48
N GLU A 488 15.45 14.29 -21.73
CA GLU A 488 14.49 14.68 -22.77
C GLU A 488 13.57 13.50 -23.13
N ILE A 489 12.26 13.73 -23.15
CA ILE A 489 11.31 12.76 -23.64
C ILE A 489 11.35 12.70 -25.17
N PRO A 490 11.71 11.54 -25.78
CA PRO A 490 11.76 11.43 -27.23
C PRO A 490 10.37 11.64 -27.84
N THR A 491 10.29 12.45 -28.88
CA THR A 491 9.04 12.72 -29.62
C THR A 491 8.60 11.57 -30.53
N GLN A 492 9.49 10.58 -30.76
CA GLN A 492 9.23 9.42 -31.62
C GLN A 492 9.78 8.14 -30.98
N LEU A 493 8.94 7.14 -30.85
CA LEU A 493 9.35 5.77 -30.51
C LEU A 493 9.68 5.02 -31.82
N LYS A 494 10.93 4.59 -32.03
CA LYS A 494 11.32 3.72 -33.12
C LYS A 494 11.43 2.29 -32.60
N GLY A 495 10.50 1.44 -32.97
CA GLY A 495 10.51 0.01 -32.63
C GLY A 495 9.98 -0.84 -33.77
N SER A 496 10.59 -1.99 -34.01
CA SER A 496 9.95 -3.02 -34.85
C SER A 496 9.08 -3.89 -33.94
N LEU A 497 7.79 -3.68 -34.01
CA LEU A 497 6.83 -4.51 -33.29
C LEU A 497 6.53 -5.75 -34.13
N VAL A 498 7.14 -6.88 -33.80
CA VAL A 498 6.75 -8.19 -34.34
C VAL A 498 5.85 -8.87 -33.32
N ILE A 499 4.57 -8.54 -33.38
CA ILE A 499 3.58 -9.09 -32.47
C ILE A 499 2.84 -10.22 -33.21
N LYS A 500 3.21 -11.47 -32.98
CA LYS A 500 2.48 -12.66 -33.42
C LYS A 500 2.63 -13.75 -32.36
N GLY A 501 1.97 -13.55 -31.20
CA GLY A 501 1.90 -14.55 -30.12
C GLY A 501 0.50 -15.14 -29.97
N ASP A 502 0.40 -16.29 -29.29
CA ASP A 502 -0.88 -16.90 -28.93
C ASP A 502 -1.71 -15.95 -28.01
N GLU A 503 -1.07 -15.13 -27.19
CA GLU A 503 -1.74 -14.14 -26.33
C GLU A 503 -2.36 -12.99 -27.13
N ASP A 504 -1.69 -12.50 -28.18
CA ASP A 504 -2.25 -11.45 -29.07
C ASP A 504 -3.51 -11.93 -29.77
N GLN A 505 -3.51 -13.19 -30.21
CA GLN A 505 -4.68 -13.82 -30.82
C GLN A 505 -5.83 -13.94 -29.82
N LYS A 506 -5.53 -14.29 -28.56
CA LYS A 506 -6.49 -14.38 -27.46
C LYS A 506 -7.17 -13.04 -27.24
N HIS A 507 -6.40 -11.95 -27.10
CA HIS A 507 -6.92 -10.60 -26.91
C HIS A 507 -7.70 -10.09 -28.13
N LYS A 508 -7.18 -10.31 -29.34
CA LYS A 508 -7.86 -9.91 -30.60
C LYS A 508 -9.24 -10.57 -30.73
N LEU A 509 -9.36 -11.84 -30.40
CA LEU A 509 -10.64 -12.55 -30.47
C LEU A 509 -11.57 -12.17 -29.32
N ALA A 510 -11.05 -11.92 -28.11
CA ALA A 510 -11.85 -11.40 -27.01
C ALA A 510 -12.44 -10.02 -27.38
N ASN A 511 -11.63 -9.10 -27.91
CA ASN A 511 -12.10 -7.78 -28.36
C ASN A 511 -13.13 -7.90 -29.48
N LEU A 512 -12.90 -8.79 -30.46
CA LEU A 512 -13.85 -9.02 -31.57
C LEU A 512 -15.23 -9.44 -31.05
N VAL A 513 -15.27 -10.27 -30.02
CA VAL A 513 -16.51 -10.75 -29.38
C VAL A 513 -17.11 -9.66 -28.49
N SER A 514 -16.27 -8.92 -27.77
CA SER A 514 -16.72 -7.79 -26.94
C SER A 514 -17.40 -6.72 -27.81
N GLU A 515 -16.83 -6.33 -28.93
CA GLU A 515 -17.43 -5.39 -29.89
C GLU A 515 -18.79 -5.90 -30.40
N GLN A 516 -18.91 -7.19 -30.70
CA GLN A 516 -20.17 -7.80 -31.09
C GLN A 516 -21.21 -7.71 -29.97
N LEU A 517 -20.85 -8.10 -28.74
CA LEU A 517 -21.75 -8.06 -27.58
C LEU A 517 -22.20 -6.64 -27.26
N VAL A 518 -21.30 -5.66 -27.32
CA VAL A 518 -21.66 -4.23 -27.15
C VAL A 518 -22.64 -3.80 -28.24
N GLY A 519 -22.41 -4.20 -29.50
CA GLY A 519 -23.33 -3.98 -30.61
C GLY A 519 -24.72 -4.63 -30.42
N GLU A 520 -24.78 -5.73 -29.65
CA GLU A 520 -26.01 -6.45 -29.26
C GLU A 520 -26.65 -5.90 -27.95
N GLY A 521 -26.08 -4.81 -27.38
CA GLY A 521 -26.61 -4.09 -26.21
C GLY A 521 -26.14 -4.61 -24.85
N PHE A 522 -25.05 -5.36 -24.82
CA PHE A 522 -24.41 -5.75 -23.56
C PHE A 522 -23.51 -4.62 -23.02
N ASN A 523 -23.36 -4.60 -21.69
CA ASN A 523 -22.38 -3.80 -20.98
C ASN A 523 -21.28 -4.73 -20.44
N GLU A 524 -20.04 -4.35 -20.64
CA GLU A 524 -18.91 -5.05 -20.02
C GLU A 524 -18.88 -4.74 -18.53
N ILE A 525 -18.65 -5.76 -17.70
CA ILE A 525 -18.41 -5.65 -16.27
C ILE A 525 -17.04 -6.22 -15.92
N LEU A 526 -16.46 -5.73 -14.85
CA LEU A 526 -15.21 -6.19 -14.31
C LEU A 526 -15.37 -6.39 -12.80
N ASN A 527 -15.30 -7.65 -12.37
CA ASN A 527 -15.46 -8.03 -10.98
C ASN A 527 -14.12 -8.49 -10.37
N ASN A 528 -14.01 -8.42 -9.04
CA ASN A 528 -12.83 -8.88 -8.32
C ASN A 528 -12.62 -10.40 -8.52
N SER A 529 -11.35 -10.79 -8.66
CA SER A 529 -10.97 -12.21 -8.65
C SER A 529 -11.06 -12.85 -7.27
N LEU A 530 -11.03 -12.04 -6.21
CA LEU A 530 -11.31 -12.50 -4.85
C LEU A 530 -12.82 -12.58 -4.61
N SER A 531 -13.25 -13.63 -3.89
CA SER A 531 -14.65 -13.96 -3.67
C SER A 531 -14.86 -14.55 -2.27
N LYS A 532 -16.14 -14.83 -1.93
CA LYS A 532 -16.51 -15.44 -0.65
C LYS A 532 -16.51 -16.96 -0.77
N SER A 533 -15.87 -17.66 0.17
CA SER A 533 -15.93 -19.14 0.24
C SER A 533 -17.37 -19.65 0.36
N ALA A 534 -18.24 -18.90 1.05
CA ALA A 534 -19.66 -19.23 1.21
C ALA A 534 -20.46 -19.37 -0.11
N TYR A 535 -19.94 -18.90 -1.25
CA TYR A 535 -20.56 -19.13 -2.56
C TYR A 535 -20.28 -20.53 -3.12
N TYR A 536 -19.22 -21.18 -2.64
CA TYR A 536 -18.72 -22.46 -3.15
C TYR A 536 -18.87 -23.62 -2.17
N GLU A 537 -19.36 -23.34 -0.96
CA GLU A 537 -19.51 -24.29 0.15
C GLU A 537 -20.93 -24.25 0.69
N ASN A 538 -21.55 -25.43 0.85
CA ASN A 538 -22.85 -25.51 1.49
C ASN A 538 -22.67 -25.58 3.02
N PRO A 539 -23.51 -24.89 3.80
CA PRO A 539 -23.48 -24.99 5.25
C PRO A 539 -23.67 -26.43 5.73
N GLY A 540 -22.70 -26.97 6.46
CA GLY A 540 -22.71 -28.32 7.01
C GLY A 540 -22.10 -29.41 6.13
N GLU A 541 -21.60 -29.08 4.95
CA GLU A 541 -20.78 -29.98 4.11
C GLU A 541 -19.29 -29.78 4.40
N SER A 542 -18.45 -30.75 3.95
CA SER A 542 -17.00 -30.62 4.03
C SER A 542 -16.52 -29.45 3.17
N GLU A 543 -15.44 -28.79 3.58
CA GLU A 543 -14.80 -27.73 2.81
C GLU A 543 -14.52 -28.16 1.38
N ASN A 544 -14.73 -27.25 0.41
CA ASN A 544 -14.39 -27.51 -1.00
C ASN A 544 -12.85 -27.55 -1.17
N PRO A 545 -12.26 -28.71 -1.40
CA PRO A 545 -10.80 -28.85 -1.50
C PRO A 545 -10.21 -28.20 -2.76
N GLY A 546 -11.06 -27.86 -3.74
CA GLY A 546 -10.64 -27.23 -5.00
C GLY A 546 -10.53 -25.70 -4.93
N LEU A 547 -10.82 -25.06 -3.78
CA LEU A 547 -10.71 -23.62 -3.61
C LEU A 547 -9.27 -23.17 -3.38
N VAL A 548 -8.87 -22.09 -4.06
CA VAL A 548 -7.63 -21.36 -3.75
C VAL A 548 -7.94 -20.38 -2.61
N ARG A 549 -7.46 -20.68 -1.41
CA ARG A 549 -7.68 -19.88 -0.20
C ARG A 549 -6.59 -18.84 -0.01
N ILE A 550 -6.97 -17.64 0.42
CA ILE A 550 -6.04 -16.56 0.76
C ILE A 550 -5.59 -16.74 2.21
N MET A 551 -4.28 -16.73 2.44
CA MET A 551 -3.68 -16.97 3.76
C MET A 551 -4.02 -15.87 4.77
N ASN A 552 -3.99 -14.59 4.34
CA ASN A 552 -4.28 -13.42 5.18
C ASN A 552 -5.31 -12.53 4.47
N PRO A 553 -6.61 -12.94 4.42
CA PRO A 553 -7.61 -12.15 3.70
C PRO A 553 -7.92 -10.85 4.45
N LEU A 554 -8.18 -9.78 3.69
CA LEU A 554 -8.61 -8.50 4.25
C LEU A 554 -9.98 -8.58 4.94
N SER A 555 -10.83 -9.48 4.47
CA SER A 555 -12.15 -9.76 5.05
C SER A 555 -12.62 -11.17 4.69
N SER A 556 -13.65 -11.66 5.39
CA SER A 556 -14.34 -12.91 5.06
C SER A 556 -14.99 -12.90 3.67
N ASP A 557 -15.23 -11.72 3.11
CA ASP A 557 -15.83 -11.53 1.81
C ASP A 557 -14.83 -11.66 0.64
N LEU A 558 -13.52 -11.71 0.93
CA LEU A 558 -12.42 -11.76 -0.03
C LEU A 558 -11.40 -12.86 0.36
N ASN A 559 -11.90 -14.03 0.81
CA ASN A 559 -11.07 -15.07 1.42
C ASN A 559 -10.66 -16.20 0.47
N VAL A 560 -11.21 -16.25 -0.77
CA VAL A 560 -10.87 -17.25 -1.79
C VAL A 560 -10.76 -16.61 -3.17
N MET A 561 -10.07 -17.30 -4.10
CA MET A 561 -10.11 -16.96 -5.52
C MET A 561 -11.34 -17.58 -6.19
N ARG A 562 -11.99 -16.83 -7.10
CA ARG A 562 -13.20 -17.28 -7.81
C ARG A 562 -12.96 -18.50 -8.70
N GLN A 563 -13.85 -19.50 -8.64
CA GLN A 563 -13.86 -20.69 -9.52
C GLN A 563 -14.74 -20.49 -10.77
N THR A 564 -15.61 -19.47 -10.78
CA THR A 564 -16.54 -19.11 -11.86
C THR A 564 -16.74 -17.61 -11.88
N LEU A 565 -17.15 -17.05 -13.01
CA LEU A 565 -17.52 -15.64 -13.13
C LEU A 565 -18.94 -15.35 -12.60
N LEU A 566 -19.75 -16.41 -12.36
CA LEU A 566 -21.17 -16.34 -12.02
C LEU A 566 -21.48 -15.36 -10.90
N PHE A 567 -20.83 -15.53 -9.75
CA PHE A 567 -21.20 -14.82 -8.51
C PHE A 567 -20.91 -13.32 -8.59
N GLY A 568 -19.78 -12.91 -9.17
CA GLY A 568 -19.48 -11.50 -9.41
C GLY A 568 -20.52 -10.82 -10.30
N GLY A 569 -20.97 -11.52 -11.37
CA GLY A 569 -22.04 -11.01 -12.22
C GLY A 569 -23.38 -10.92 -11.50
N LEU A 570 -23.72 -11.87 -10.62
CA LEU A 570 -24.92 -11.81 -9.79
C LEU A 570 -24.89 -10.65 -8.79
N GLU A 571 -23.73 -10.36 -8.18
CA GLU A 571 -23.53 -9.17 -7.34
C GLU A 571 -23.70 -7.87 -8.15
N SER A 572 -23.18 -7.83 -9.38
CA SER A 572 -23.36 -6.69 -10.29
C SER A 572 -24.83 -6.49 -10.69
N ILE A 573 -25.58 -7.57 -10.93
CA ILE A 573 -27.02 -7.51 -11.18
C ILE A 573 -27.77 -6.98 -9.95
N GLN A 574 -27.49 -7.54 -8.75
CA GLN A 574 -28.07 -7.09 -7.49
C GLN A 574 -27.84 -5.60 -7.26
N HIS A 575 -26.61 -5.12 -7.48
CA HIS A 575 -26.24 -3.71 -7.36
C HIS A 575 -27.11 -2.81 -8.25
N ASN A 576 -27.36 -3.21 -9.50
CA ASN A 576 -28.17 -2.45 -10.44
C ASN A 576 -29.67 -2.55 -10.13
N VAL A 577 -30.18 -3.74 -9.78
CA VAL A 577 -31.58 -3.96 -9.40
C VAL A 577 -31.98 -3.12 -8.18
N ASN A 578 -31.08 -3.02 -7.18
CA ASN A 578 -31.27 -2.14 -6.01
C ASN A 578 -31.39 -0.65 -6.41
N ARG A 579 -30.86 -0.27 -7.60
CA ARG A 579 -30.94 1.07 -8.20
C ARG A 579 -32.05 1.19 -9.24
N LYS A 580 -33.00 0.24 -9.22
CA LYS A 580 -34.18 0.19 -10.10
C LYS A 580 -33.87 -0.04 -11.58
N ARG A 581 -32.69 -0.55 -11.91
CA ARG A 581 -32.30 -1.00 -13.25
C ARG A 581 -32.45 -2.51 -13.32
N GLN A 582 -33.50 -3.00 -14.02
CA GLN A 582 -33.86 -4.42 -14.02
C GLN A 582 -33.59 -5.14 -15.34
N ASN A 583 -33.46 -4.41 -16.45
CA ASN A 583 -33.26 -4.97 -17.80
C ASN A 583 -31.77 -4.90 -18.12
N LEU A 584 -31.04 -6.01 -17.86
CA LEU A 584 -29.58 -6.01 -17.89
C LEU A 584 -29.06 -7.11 -18.82
N ARG A 585 -28.05 -6.74 -19.61
CA ARG A 585 -27.21 -7.66 -20.36
C ARG A 585 -25.77 -7.33 -20.03
N PHE A 586 -25.09 -8.27 -19.36
CA PHE A 586 -23.71 -8.10 -18.92
C PHE A 586 -22.83 -9.20 -19.51
N PHE A 587 -21.58 -8.82 -19.78
CA PHE A 587 -20.52 -9.80 -20.07
C PHE A 587 -19.24 -9.45 -19.34
N GLU A 588 -18.42 -10.45 -19.09
CA GLU A 588 -17.10 -10.31 -18.48
C GLU A 588 -16.14 -11.33 -19.08
N PHE A 589 -14.95 -10.88 -19.46
CA PHE A 589 -13.80 -11.75 -19.68
C PHE A 589 -12.89 -11.72 -18.44
N GLY A 590 -12.61 -12.88 -17.86
CA GLY A 590 -11.83 -12.93 -16.62
C GLY A 590 -11.23 -14.29 -16.33
N ASN A 591 -10.24 -14.31 -15.45
CA ASN A 591 -9.62 -15.54 -14.99
C ASN A 591 -10.45 -16.17 -13.87
N VAL A 592 -10.45 -17.50 -13.85
CA VAL A 592 -10.98 -18.35 -12.78
C VAL A 592 -9.89 -19.31 -12.32
N TYR A 593 -9.95 -19.73 -11.04
CA TYR A 593 -8.85 -20.41 -10.38
C TYR A 593 -9.32 -21.69 -9.72
N THR A 594 -8.48 -22.73 -9.78
CA THR A 594 -8.74 -24.01 -9.13
C THR A 594 -7.47 -24.55 -8.49
N PHE A 595 -7.63 -25.22 -7.35
CA PHE A 595 -6.57 -25.93 -6.66
C PHE A 595 -6.78 -27.45 -6.77
N SER A 596 -5.72 -28.20 -6.96
CA SER A 596 -5.74 -29.67 -7.07
C SER A 596 -4.81 -30.25 -6.00
N PRO A 597 -5.34 -30.63 -4.81
CA PRO A 597 -4.50 -31.14 -3.71
C PRO A 597 -3.60 -32.30 -4.09
N GLU A 598 -4.09 -33.17 -4.98
CA GLU A 598 -3.36 -34.33 -5.46
C GLU A 598 -2.11 -34.02 -6.32
N LYS A 599 -1.97 -32.76 -6.75
CA LYS A 599 -0.83 -32.26 -7.52
C LYS A 599 0.13 -31.41 -6.71
N GLN A 600 -0.11 -31.28 -5.40
CA GLN A 600 0.75 -30.53 -4.51
C GLN A 600 2.12 -31.18 -4.45
N ASN A 601 3.16 -30.41 -4.76
CA ASN A 601 4.55 -30.83 -4.78
C ASN A 601 5.40 -29.78 -4.09
N GLU A 602 6.29 -30.19 -3.18
CA GLU A 602 7.17 -29.28 -2.45
C GLU A 602 8.20 -28.59 -3.36
N ASP A 603 8.67 -29.31 -4.41
CA ASP A 603 9.66 -28.80 -5.37
C ASP A 603 9.04 -27.77 -6.36
N ASP A 604 7.75 -27.90 -6.66
CA ASP A 604 7.02 -26.99 -7.55
C ASP A 604 5.56 -26.83 -7.08
N PRO A 605 5.34 -25.97 -6.08
CA PRO A 605 4.01 -25.74 -5.50
C PRO A 605 2.97 -25.24 -6.53
N MET A 606 3.43 -24.61 -7.63
CA MET A 606 2.53 -24.03 -8.65
C MET A 606 1.79 -25.08 -9.47
N GLN A 607 2.25 -26.34 -9.53
CA GLN A 607 1.57 -27.41 -10.25
C GLN A 607 0.17 -27.74 -9.73
N ALA A 608 -0.09 -27.45 -8.44
CA ALA A 608 -1.39 -27.63 -7.82
C ALA A 608 -2.41 -26.57 -8.23
N TYR A 609 -1.96 -25.42 -8.72
CA TYR A 609 -2.83 -24.29 -9.09
C TYR A 609 -3.06 -24.24 -10.59
N LYS A 610 -4.29 -23.90 -10.96
CA LYS A 610 -4.65 -23.74 -12.37
C LYS A 610 -5.46 -22.47 -12.55
N GLU A 611 -5.04 -21.66 -13.51
CA GLU A 611 -5.71 -20.47 -13.97
C GLU A 611 -6.29 -20.70 -15.37
N MET A 612 -7.53 -20.28 -15.59
CA MET A 612 -8.22 -20.41 -16.87
C MET A 612 -8.96 -19.12 -17.19
N TYR A 613 -8.88 -18.69 -18.44
CA TYR A 613 -9.58 -17.51 -18.92
C TYR A 613 -10.96 -17.90 -19.44
N HIS A 614 -12.00 -17.28 -18.89
CA HIS A 614 -13.40 -17.54 -19.20
C HIS A 614 -14.08 -16.26 -19.73
N ALA A 615 -15.22 -16.45 -20.40
CA ALA A 615 -16.17 -15.39 -20.71
C ALA A 615 -17.52 -15.72 -20.07
N GLY A 616 -18.08 -14.80 -19.28
CA GLY A 616 -19.42 -14.90 -18.69
C GLY A 616 -20.41 -13.99 -19.38
N LEU A 617 -21.64 -14.46 -19.58
CA LEU A 617 -22.76 -13.66 -20.08
C LEU A 617 -23.94 -13.78 -19.13
N TRP A 618 -24.57 -12.67 -18.80
CA TRP A 618 -25.77 -12.61 -17.98
C TRP A 618 -26.85 -11.80 -18.69
N VAL A 619 -28.08 -12.34 -18.72
CA VAL A 619 -29.25 -11.68 -19.29
C VAL A 619 -30.39 -11.78 -18.28
N THR A 620 -31.05 -10.66 -17.98
CA THR A 620 -32.19 -10.62 -17.07
C THR A 620 -33.17 -9.48 -17.40
N GLY A 621 -34.42 -9.62 -16.97
CA GLY A 621 -35.45 -8.60 -17.15
C GLY A 621 -36.13 -8.70 -18.51
N LYS A 622 -36.42 -7.56 -19.12
CA LYS A 622 -37.10 -7.45 -20.42
C LYS A 622 -36.11 -7.45 -21.57
N ARG A 623 -36.43 -8.22 -22.61
CA ARG A 623 -35.79 -8.13 -23.91
C ARG A 623 -36.20 -6.85 -24.65
N VAL A 624 -37.50 -6.55 -24.61
CA VAL A 624 -38.09 -5.34 -25.18
C VAL A 624 -39.01 -4.70 -24.14
N GLU A 625 -38.73 -3.44 -23.81
CA GLU A 625 -39.66 -2.66 -22.97
C GLU A 625 -40.85 -2.22 -23.78
N GLY A 626 -42.03 -2.34 -23.14
CA GLY A 626 -43.27 -1.97 -23.78
C GLY A 626 -43.35 -0.49 -24.15
N SER A 627 -43.85 -0.21 -25.33
CA SER A 627 -44.13 1.13 -25.85
C SER A 627 -45.45 1.12 -26.61
N TRP A 628 -45.79 2.25 -27.16
CA TRP A 628 -46.96 2.32 -28.05
C TRP A 628 -46.82 1.44 -29.31
N ALA A 629 -45.58 1.14 -29.73
CA ALA A 629 -45.28 0.38 -30.94
C ALA A 629 -44.94 -1.09 -30.69
N HIS A 630 -44.57 -1.46 -29.43
CA HIS A 630 -44.14 -2.80 -29.07
C HIS A 630 -44.75 -3.28 -27.77
N ALA A 631 -45.13 -4.55 -27.70
CA ALA A 631 -45.49 -5.22 -26.44
C ALA A 631 -44.22 -5.47 -25.58
N ASN A 632 -44.43 -5.65 -24.25
CA ASN A 632 -43.34 -6.13 -23.37
C ASN A 632 -42.97 -7.57 -23.76
N GLU A 633 -41.66 -7.79 -23.93
CA GLU A 633 -41.14 -9.14 -24.12
C GLU A 633 -40.11 -9.43 -23.04
N ASP A 634 -40.29 -10.55 -22.34
CA ASP A 634 -39.32 -11.03 -21.36
C ASP A 634 -38.11 -11.63 -22.06
N SER A 635 -36.91 -11.47 -21.44
CA SER A 635 -35.74 -12.24 -21.85
C SER A 635 -35.98 -13.73 -21.65
N THR A 636 -35.34 -14.54 -22.50
CA THR A 636 -35.51 -15.98 -22.51
C THR A 636 -34.20 -16.71 -22.59
N TYR A 637 -34.22 -18.01 -22.27
CA TYR A 637 -33.06 -18.89 -22.51
C TYR A 637 -32.63 -18.93 -23.96
N TYR A 638 -33.61 -18.85 -24.90
CA TYR A 638 -33.33 -18.87 -26.35
C TYR A 638 -32.58 -17.62 -26.82
N GLU A 639 -32.84 -16.48 -26.18
CA GLU A 639 -32.10 -15.24 -26.42
C GLU A 639 -30.62 -15.42 -26.03
N LEU A 640 -30.34 -15.92 -24.79
CA LEU A 640 -28.97 -16.22 -24.35
C LEU A 640 -28.30 -17.24 -25.29
N SER A 641 -29.01 -18.31 -25.69
CA SER A 641 -28.49 -19.32 -26.59
C SER A 641 -28.15 -18.72 -27.97
N ALA A 642 -28.93 -17.78 -28.48
CA ALA A 642 -28.64 -17.10 -29.74
C ALA A 642 -27.34 -16.29 -29.67
N TYR A 643 -27.13 -15.56 -28.56
CA TYR A 643 -25.87 -14.84 -28.35
C TYR A 643 -24.66 -15.80 -28.30
N VAL A 644 -24.76 -16.89 -27.58
CA VAL A 644 -23.70 -17.92 -27.50
C VAL A 644 -23.40 -18.54 -28.89
N GLU A 645 -24.44 -18.89 -29.64
CA GLU A 645 -24.27 -19.42 -31.00
C GLU A 645 -23.67 -18.39 -31.98
N ASN A 646 -24.01 -17.11 -31.83
CA ASN A 646 -23.44 -16.01 -32.60
C ASN A 646 -21.94 -15.86 -32.29
N ILE A 647 -21.56 -15.93 -31.03
CA ILE A 647 -20.15 -15.92 -30.60
C ILE A 647 -19.40 -17.10 -31.25
N LEU A 648 -19.91 -18.32 -31.11
CA LEU A 648 -19.28 -19.51 -31.68
C LEU A 648 -19.09 -19.39 -33.18
N ARG A 649 -20.10 -18.87 -33.89
CA ARG A 649 -20.02 -18.60 -35.34
C ARG A 649 -18.99 -17.54 -35.67
N ARG A 650 -18.95 -16.45 -34.88
CA ARG A 650 -18.02 -15.34 -35.09
C ARG A 650 -16.56 -15.77 -34.95
N ILE A 651 -16.27 -16.66 -34.01
CA ILE A 651 -14.92 -17.19 -33.81
C ILE A 651 -14.61 -18.42 -34.66
N GLY A 652 -15.55 -18.86 -35.52
CA GLY A 652 -15.35 -19.91 -36.49
C GLY A 652 -15.51 -21.33 -35.96
N VAL A 653 -16.19 -21.56 -34.85
CA VAL A 653 -16.47 -22.92 -34.35
C VAL A 653 -17.58 -23.56 -35.18
N LYS A 654 -17.27 -24.71 -35.81
CA LYS A 654 -18.23 -25.44 -36.65
C LYS A 654 -19.18 -26.27 -35.78
N PRO A 655 -20.51 -26.27 -36.03
CA PRO A 655 -21.50 -27.04 -35.23
C PRO A 655 -21.15 -28.52 -35.08
N GLY A 656 -20.59 -29.13 -36.10
CA GLY A 656 -20.19 -30.53 -36.05
C GLY A 656 -19.01 -30.89 -35.14
N MET A 657 -18.37 -29.88 -34.55
CA MET A 657 -17.31 -30.08 -33.56
C MET A 657 -17.84 -30.15 -32.11
N LEU A 658 -19.12 -29.82 -31.91
CA LEU A 658 -19.76 -29.67 -30.63
C LEU A 658 -20.72 -30.81 -30.31
N VAL A 659 -20.76 -31.21 -29.06
CA VAL A 659 -21.72 -32.15 -28.49
C VAL A 659 -22.51 -31.42 -27.43
N ARG A 660 -23.84 -31.37 -27.51
CA ARG A 660 -24.74 -30.76 -26.58
C ARG A 660 -25.35 -31.80 -25.65
N LYS A 661 -25.32 -31.53 -24.34
CA LYS A 661 -25.90 -32.40 -23.29
C LYS A 661 -26.68 -31.58 -22.31
N LYS A 662 -27.62 -32.21 -21.62
CA LYS A 662 -28.27 -31.56 -20.47
C LYS A 662 -27.21 -31.27 -19.41
N SER A 663 -27.25 -30.08 -18.80
CA SER A 663 -26.37 -29.76 -17.67
C SER A 663 -26.79 -30.56 -16.43
N GLU A 664 -25.81 -31.13 -15.73
CA GLU A 664 -25.97 -31.79 -14.44
C GLU A 664 -25.62 -30.86 -13.26
N ASN A 665 -25.40 -29.58 -13.52
CA ASN A 665 -24.98 -28.61 -12.53
C ASN A 665 -26.19 -28.08 -11.73
N ASP A 666 -26.12 -28.10 -10.40
CA ASP A 666 -27.16 -27.64 -9.48
C ASP A 666 -27.38 -26.12 -9.49
N ILE A 667 -26.54 -25.36 -10.18
CA ILE A 667 -26.69 -23.90 -10.38
C ILE A 667 -27.91 -23.61 -11.26
N PHE A 668 -28.23 -24.51 -12.20
CA PHE A 668 -29.30 -24.30 -13.18
C PHE A 668 -30.57 -25.10 -12.83
N SER A 669 -31.73 -24.46 -12.95
CA SER A 669 -33.02 -25.15 -12.95
C SER A 669 -33.27 -25.91 -14.26
N ALA A 670 -32.72 -25.37 -15.37
CA ALA A 670 -32.63 -26.02 -16.67
C ALA A 670 -31.40 -25.49 -17.36
N GLY A 671 -30.55 -26.37 -17.87
CA GLY A 671 -29.28 -25.96 -18.46
C GLY A 671 -28.76 -26.92 -19.50
N MET A 672 -27.76 -26.44 -20.25
CA MET A 672 -27.06 -27.17 -21.30
C MET A 672 -25.54 -27.07 -21.11
N THR A 673 -24.84 -28.17 -21.28
CA THR A 673 -23.40 -28.22 -21.40
C THR A 673 -23.02 -28.47 -22.85
N ILE A 674 -22.09 -27.70 -23.38
CA ILE A 674 -21.52 -27.89 -24.72
C ILE A 674 -20.07 -28.36 -24.57
N GLU A 675 -19.76 -29.51 -25.13
CA GLU A 675 -18.46 -30.15 -25.10
C GLU A 675 -17.87 -30.24 -26.51
N ASN A 676 -16.56 -30.40 -26.61
CA ASN A 676 -15.95 -30.87 -27.87
C ASN A 676 -16.13 -32.40 -28.03
N ARG A 677 -15.80 -32.95 -29.19
CA ARG A 677 -15.89 -34.39 -29.44
C ARG A 677 -15.05 -35.27 -28.51
N GLY A 678 -14.05 -34.71 -27.84
CA GLY A 678 -13.20 -35.39 -26.84
C GLY A 678 -13.76 -35.31 -25.41
N GLY A 679 -14.99 -34.81 -25.20
CA GLY A 679 -15.64 -34.71 -23.87
C GLY A 679 -15.16 -33.54 -23.02
N LYS A 680 -14.36 -32.62 -23.58
CA LYS A 680 -13.94 -31.43 -22.83
C LYS A 680 -15.05 -30.38 -22.82
N LYS A 681 -15.48 -29.96 -21.63
CA LYS A 681 -16.46 -28.91 -21.44
C LYS A 681 -15.91 -27.57 -21.98
N LEU A 682 -16.67 -26.95 -22.88
CA LEU A 682 -16.37 -25.67 -23.51
C LEU A 682 -17.28 -24.56 -22.98
N ILE A 683 -18.58 -24.86 -22.81
CA ILE A 683 -19.61 -23.89 -22.41
C ILE A 683 -20.57 -24.59 -21.47
N GLU A 684 -21.05 -23.86 -20.48
CA GLU A 684 -22.16 -24.22 -19.65
C GLU A 684 -23.14 -23.04 -19.58
N MET A 685 -24.43 -23.27 -19.83
CA MET A 685 -25.43 -22.21 -19.86
C MET A 685 -26.79 -22.70 -19.40
N GLY A 686 -27.58 -21.80 -18.81
CA GLY A 686 -28.90 -22.19 -18.31
C GLY A 686 -29.63 -21.04 -17.60
N ILE A 687 -30.71 -21.44 -16.96
CA ILE A 687 -31.56 -20.59 -16.12
C ILE A 687 -31.12 -20.81 -14.68
N ILE A 688 -30.70 -19.77 -14.01
CA ILE A 688 -30.24 -19.85 -12.60
C ILE A 688 -31.41 -20.30 -11.70
N THR A 689 -31.10 -21.20 -10.74
CA THR A 689 -32.11 -21.70 -9.80
C THR A 689 -32.71 -20.59 -8.95
N LYS A 690 -34.01 -20.71 -8.61
CA LYS A 690 -34.70 -19.77 -7.71
C LYS A 690 -34.04 -19.65 -6.32
N LYS A 691 -33.40 -20.73 -5.83
CA LYS A 691 -32.65 -20.72 -4.56
C LYS A 691 -31.50 -19.73 -4.64
N LEU A 692 -30.70 -19.80 -5.72
CA LEU A 692 -29.56 -18.92 -5.91
C LEU A 692 -29.99 -17.48 -6.20
N GLN A 693 -31.05 -17.26 -7.01
CA GLN A 693 -31.59 -15.92 -7.25
C GLN A 693 -32.04 -15.24 -5.95
N LYS A 694 -32.72 -15.96 -5.05
CA LYS A 694 -33.15 -15.43 -3.73
C LYS A 694 -31.96 -15.05 -2.84
N GLN A 695 -30.86 -15.78 -2.91
CA GLN A 695 -29.63 -15.45 -2.16
C GLN A 695 -29.08 -14.05 -2.53
N PHE A 696 -29.30 -13.63 -3.78
CA PHE A 696 -28.92 -12.30 -4.28
C PHE A 696 -30.09 -11.30 -4.33
N GLY A 697 -31.25 -11.66 -3.78
CA GLY A 697 -32.42 -10.76 -3.78
C GLY A 697 -32.97 -10.45 -5.19
N LEU A 698 -32.88 -11.40 -6.13
CA LEU A 698 -33.30 -11.22 -7.52
C LEU A 698 -34.65 -11.88 -7.77
N ASP A 699 -35.62 -11.09 -8.23
CA ASP A 699 -36.99 -11.55 -8.52
C ASP A 699 -37.12 -12.03 -9.97
N ASN A 700 -36.44 -11.38 -10.92
CA ASN A 700 -36.47 -11.75 -12.33
C ASN A 700 -35.60 -12.96 -12.61
N PRO A 701 -35.97 -13.83 -13.55
CA PRO A 701 -35.11 -14.91 -14.02
C PRO A 701 -33.76 -14.36 -14.53
N VAL A 702 -32.67 -15.02 -14.15
CA VAL A 702 -31.33 -14.74 -14.68
C VAL A 702 -30.91 -15.89 -15.57
N TYR A 703 -30.56 -15.59 -16.80
CA TYR A 703 -29.98 -16.49 -17.78
C TYR A 703 -28.47 -16.27 -17.81
N TYR A 704 -27.70 -17.33 -17.62
CA TYR A 704 -26.24 -17.28 -17.51
C TYR A 704 -25.58 -18.26 -18.46
N ALA A 705 -24.48 -17.82 -19.10
CA ALA A 705 -23.58 -18.68 -19.83
C ALA A 705 -22.14 -18.42 -19.43
N GLU A 706 -21.37 -19.48 -19.24
CA GLU A 706 -19.92 -19.41 -19.00
C GLU A 706 -19.18 -20.21 -20.09
N LEU A 707 -18.32 -19.52 -20.81
CA LEU A 707 -17.51 -20.04 -21.89
C LEU A 707 -16.08 -20.19 -21.41
N ASN A 708 -15.54 -21.43 -21.43
CA ASN A 708 -14.12 -21.64 -21.18
C ASN A 708 -13.31 -21.16 -22.40
N TRP A 709 -12.90 -19.89 -22.35
CA TRP A 709 -12.20 -19.24 -23.46
C TRP A 709 -10.87 -19.92 -23.76
N THR A 710 -10.11 -20.32 -22.72
CA THR A 710 -8.87 -21.09 -22.86
C THR A 710 -9.07 -22.40 -23.63
N ALA A 711 -10.20 -23.08 -23.42
CA ALA A 711 -10.51 -24.31 -24.13
C ALA A 711 -11.00 -24.05 -25.56
N LEU A 712 -11.82 -23.00 -25.76
CA LEU A 712 -12.30 -22.60 -27.09
C LEU A 712 -11.14 -22.21 -28.01
N MET A 713 -10.15 -21.45 -27.53
CA MET A 713 -8.96 -21.09 -28.29
C MET A 713 -8.22 -22.30 -28.83
N LYS A 714 -8.21 -23.42 -28.10
CA LYS A 714 -7.59 -24.68 -28.57
C LYS A 714 -8.39 -25.36 -29.68
N VAL A 715 -9.72 -25.19 -29.68
CA VAL A 715 -10.62 -25.74 -30.72
C VAL A 715 -10.47 -24.96 -32.02
N ILE A 716 -10.31 -23.67 -31.96
CA ILE A 716 -10.25 -22.78 -33.13
C ILE A 716 -8.86 -22.60 -33.73
N LYS A 717 -7.79 -23.04 -33.06
CA LYS A 717 -6.38 -22.83 -33.49
C LYS A 717 -6.06 -23.29 -34.92
N LYS A 718 -6.93 -24.18 -35.52
CA LYS A 718 -6.80 -24.69 -36.88
C LYS A 718 -7.92 -24.23 -37.82
N ASN A 719 -8.78 -23.29 -37.37
CA ASN A 719 -9.87 -22.82 -38.20
C ASN A 719 -9.43 -21.68 -39.11
N GLU A 720 -9.59 -21.83 -40.39
CA GLU A 720 -9.46 -20.78 -41.38
C GLU A 720 -10.85 -20.30 -41.78
N VAL A 721 -11.02 -18.99 -41.82
CA VAL A 721 -12.22 -18.35 -42.37
C VAL A 721 -12.06 -18.39 -43.90
N LEU A 722 -12.89 -19.19 -44.53
CA LEU A 722 -12.92 -19.29 -46.01
C LEU A 722 -14.10 -18.48 -46.52
N TYR A 723 -13.82 -17.59 -47.45
CA TYR A 723 -14.85 -16.92 -48.24
C TYR A 723 -15.49 -17.90 -49.20
N THR A 724 -16.84 -17.95 -49.25
CA THR A 724 -17.58 -18.68 -50.25
C THR A 724 -18.54 -17.70 -50.96
N GLU A 725 -18.65 -17.80 -52.28
CA GLU A 725 -19.59 -16.99 -53.00
C GLU A 725 -21.04 -17.28 -52.59
N VAL A 726 -21.88 -16.24 -52.58
CA VAL A 726 -23.31 -16.43 -52.35
C VAL A 726 -23.90 -17.33 -53.47
N PRO A 727 -24.63 -18.40 -53.11
CA PRO A 727 -25.20 -19.29 -54.10
C PRO A 727 -26.12 -18.54 -55.10
N LYS A 728 -25.91 -18.80 -56.39
CA LYS A 728 -26.70 -18.15 -57.46
C LYS A 728 -28.08 -18.83 -57.66
N PHE A 729 -28.26 -20.04 -57.15
CA PHE A 729 -29.49 -20.81 -57.28
C PHE A 729 -30.33 -20.75 -56.00
N PRO A 730 -31.69 -20.59 -56.13
CA PRO A 730 -32.54 -20.43 -54.94
C PRO A 730 -32.61 -21.72 -54.10
N ALA A 731 -32.72 -21.49 -52.78
CA ALA A 731 -33.03 -22.61 -51.85
C ALA A 731 -34.51 -22.97 -51.93
N VAL A 732 -34.82 -24.22 -51.60
CA VAL A 732 -36.18 -24.77 -51.54
C VAL A 732 -36.48 -25.14 -50.10
N SER A 733 -37.63 -24.66 -49.60
CA SER A 733 -38.14 -24.96 -48.24
C SER A 733 -39.21 -26.06 -48.33
N ARG A 734 -39.17 -27.04 -47.38
CA ARG A 734 -40.18 -28.09 -47.25
C ARG A 734 -40.46 -28.35 -45.77
N ASP A 735 -41.76 -28.35 -45.46
CA ASP A 735 -42.21 -28.57 -44.09
C ASP A 735 -42.66 -30.03 -43.87
N LEU A 736 -42.42 -30.54 -42.68
CA LEU A 736 -42.97 -31.79 -42.17
C LEU A 736 -43.54 -31.58 -40.80
N ALA A 737 -44.78 -32.05 -40.60
CA ALA A 737 -45.34 -32.20 -39.25
C ALA A 737 -45.09 -33.64 -38.75
N LEU A 738 -44.20 -33.78 -37.78
CA LEU A 738 -43.74 -35.08 -37.26
C LEU A 738 -44.38 -35.34 -35.90
N LEU A 739 -45.16 -36.40 -35.81
CA LEU A 739 -45.68 -36.92 -34.55
C LEU A 739 -44.65 -37.87 -33.95
N VAL A 740 -44.12 -37.56 -32.78
CA VAL A 740 -43.03 -38.34 -32.10
C VAL A 740 -43.37 -38.56 -30.63
N ASP A 741 -42.67 -39.49 -30.00
CA ASP A 741 -42.77 -39.72 -28.55
C ASP A 741 -42.24 -38.49 -27.78
N ASP A 742 -42.81 -38.19 -26.60
CA ASP A 742 -42.41 -37.04 -25.78
C ASP A 742 -40.92 -37.00 -25.45
N SER A 743 -40.28 -38.17 -25.38
CA SER A 743 -38.83 -38.32 -25.11
C SER A 743 -37.92 -37.89 -26.27
N VAL A 744 -38.49 -37.73 -27.47
CA VAL A 744 -37.70 -37.41 -28.68
C VAL A 744 -37.30 -35.93 -28.62
N GLU A 745 -35.99 -35.68 -28.67
CA GLU A 745 -35.44 -34.31 -28.74
C GLU A 745 -35.31 -33.86 -30.22
N PHE A 746 -35.52 -32.57 -30.48
CA PHE A 746 -35.32 -31.98 -31.80
C PHE A 746 -33.90 -32.22 -32.38
N ALA A 747 -32.88 -32.23 -31.51
CA ALA A 747 -31.48 -32.54 -31.90
C ALA A 747 -31.34 -33.92 -32.60
N GLN A 748 -32.13 -34.91 -32.21
CA GLN A 748 -32.12 -36.24 -32.82
C GLN A 748 -32.69 -36.17 -34.26
N ILE A 749 -33.75 -35.33 -34.45
CA ILE A 749 -34.33 -35.10 -35.78
C ILE A 749 -33.32 -34.41 -36.69
N GLU A 750 -32.69 -33.33 -36.19
CA GLU A 750 -31.66 -32.62 -36.92
C GLU A 750 -30.47 -33.53 -37.30
N GLN A 751 -29.99 -34.33 -36.34
CA GLN A 751 -28.89 -35.25 -36.56
C GLN A 751 -29.18 -36.26 -37.64
N ILE A 752 -30.35 -36.89 -37.60
CA ILE A 752 -30.80 -37.86 -38.60
C ILE A 752 -30.94 -37.19 -39.96
N ALA A 753 -31.51 -36.02 -40.04
CA ALA A 753 -31.65 -35.27 -41.26
C ALA A 753 -30.32 -34.93 -41.91
N ARG A 754 -29.37 -34.43 -41.15
CA ARG A 754 -28.00 -34.12 -41.64
C ARG A 754 -27.17 -35.35 -42.00
N GLN A 755 -27.44 -36.50 -41.36
CA GLN A 755 -26.84 -37.78 -41.75
C GLN A 755 -27.43 -38.33 -43.05
N THR A 756 -28.74 -38.08 -43.26
CA THR A 756 -29.49 -38.53 -44.44
C THR A 756 -29.10 -37.77 -45.70
N GLU A 757 -29.02 -36.44 -45.58
CA GLU A 757 -28.61 -35.55 -46.68
C GLU A 757 -27.48 -34.61 -46.22
N LYS A 758 -26.27 -34.86 -46.67
CA LYS A 758 -25.06 -34.15 -46.20
C LYS A 758 -24.69 -32.95 -47.03
N LYS A 759 -25.09 -32.90 -48.30
CA LYS A 759 -24.65 -31.90 -49.27
C LYS A 759 -25.72 -30.86 -49.53
N LEU A 760 -26.93 -31.25 -49.77
CA LEU A 760 -28.02 -30.36 -50.24
C LEU A 760 -28.87 -29.80 -49.08
N LEU A 761 -28.90 -30.44 -47.91
CA LEU A 761 -29.59 -29.92 -46.71
C LEU A 761 -28.74 -28.86 -46.06
N LYS A 762 -29.19 -27.61 -46.16
CA LYS A 762 -28.49 -26.42 -45.58
C LYS A 762 -28.93 -26.14 -44.18
N LYS A 763 -30.25 -26.25 -43.87
CA LYS A 763 -30.81 -25.89 -42.58
C LYS A 763 -31.97 -26.77 -42.19
N VAL A 764 -32.13 -27.00 -40.89
CA VAL A 764 -33.29 -27.67 -40.30
C VAL A 764 -33.80 -26.74 -39.20
N GLU A 765 -35.03 -26.30 -39.31
CA GLU A 765 -35.67 -25.34 -38.40
C GLU A 765 -36.92 -25.92 -37.76
N LEU A 766 -37.03 -25.78 -36.45
CA LEU A 766 -38.22 -26.07 -35.70
C LEU A 766 -39.04 -24.79 -35.60
N PHE A 767 -40.23 -24.73 -36.15
CA PHE A 767 -41.05 -23.51 -36.12
C PHE A 767 -42.32 -23.65 -35.29
N ASP A 768 -42.75 -24.90 -34.92
CA ASP A 768 -43.85 -25.10 -34.03
C ASP A 768 -43.69 -26.39 -33.21
N VAL A 769 -44.11 -26.39 -31.95
CA VAL A 769 -44.19 -27.53 -31.04
C VAL A 769 -45.57 -27.60 -30.46
N TYR A 770 -46.32 -28.61 -30.76
CA TYR A 770 -47.65 -28.82 -30.21
C TYR A 770 -47.70 -30.00 -29.23
N GLU A 771 -48.06 -29.73 -28.01
CA GLU A 771 -48.33 -30.69 -26.93
C GLU A 771 -49.75 -30.39 -26.42
N GLY A 772 -50.71 -31.33 -26.61
CA GLY A 772 -52.06 -31.05 -26.17
C GLY A 772 -53.03 -32.23 -26.44
N ASP A 773 -54.25 -32.11 -25.94
CA ASP A 773 -55.29 -33.15 -25.86
C ASP A 773 -55.74 -33.76 -27.20
N LYS A 774 -55.31 -33.15 -28.31
CA LYS A 774 -55.61 -33.67 -29.65
C LYS A 774 -54.58 -34.67 -30.17
N LEU A 775 -53.57 -35.00 -29.36
CA LEU A 775 -52.53 -35.99 -29.68
C LEU A 775 -52.73 -37.25 -28.84
N PRO A 776 -52.26 -38.41 -29.31
CA PRO A 776 -52.14 -39.63 -28.49
C PRO A 776 -51.32 -39.35 -27.24
N ALA A 777 -51.72 -39.94 -26.09
CA ALA A 777 -51.00 -39.81 -24.84
C ALA A 777 -49.48 -40.20 -25.00
N GLY A 778 -48.57 -39.39 -24.46
CA GLY A 778 -47.13 -39.62 -24.53
C GLY A 778 -46.48 -39.24 -25.90
N LYS A 779 -47.23 -38.46 -26.73
CA LYS A 779 -46.72 -37.97 -27.99
C LYS A 779 -46.82 -36.44 -28.13
N LYS A 780 -45.91 -35.84 -28.86
CA LYS A 780 -45.86 -34.44 -29.27
C LYS A 780 -45.68 -34.32 -30.78
N SER A 781 -46.01 -33.16 -31.29
CA SER A 781 -45.85 -32.84 -32.72
C SER A 781 -44.81 -31.74 -32.91
N TYR A 782 -43.81 -32.02 -33.74
CA TYR A 782 -42.84 -31.03 -34.20
C TYR A 782 -43.15 -30.61 -35.63
N ALA A 783 -43.30 -29.34 -35.88
CA ALA A 783 -43.36 -28.77 -37.22
C ALA A 783 -41.97 -28.32 -37.62
N VAL A 784 -41.38 -29.03 -38.57
CA VAL A 784 -39.96 -28.88 -38.94
C VAL A 784 -39.85 -28.45 -40.41
N ASN A 785 -39.07 -27.40 -40.64
CA ASN A 785 -38.73 -26.90 -41.96
C ASN A 785 -37.36 -27.38 -42.40
N PHE A 786 -37.23 -27.94 -43.58
CA PHE A 786 -35.99 -28.39 -44.20
C PHE A 786 -35.65 -27.47 -45.38
N ILE A 787 -34.53 -26.77 -45.31
CA ILE A 787 -34.03 -25.88 -46.38
C ILE A 787 -32.97 -26.65 -47.19
N LEU A 788 -33.31 -26.90 -48.46
CA LEU A 788 -32.47 -27.61 -49.42
C LEU A 788 -31.94 -26.64 -50.47
N GLN A 789 -30.67 -26.73 -50.81
CA GLN A 789 -30.05 -25.88 -51.86
C GLN A 789 -28.89 -26.62 -52.54
N ASP A 790 -28.85 -26.56 -53.87
CA ASP A 790 -27.71 -26.94 -54.67
C ASP A 790 -27.01 -25.66 -55.14
N GLU A 791 -25.71 -25.61 -54.94
CA GLU A 791 -24.89 -24.41 -55.26
C GLU A 791 -24.53 -24.32 -56.74
N GLU A 792 -24.68 -25.42 -57.48
CA GLU A 792 -24.25 -25.56 -58.86
C GLU A 792 -25.44 -25.49 -59.84
N LYS A 793 -26.66 -25.75 -59.40
CA LYS A 793 -27.87 -25.80 -60.26
C LYS A 793 -29.15 -25.64 -59.47
N THR A 794 -30.24 -25.25 -60.18
CA THR A 794 -31.60 -25.26 -59.64
C THR A 794 -32.08 -26.67 -59.37
N MET A 795 -32.59 -26.93 -58.17
CA MET A 795 -33.14 -28.26 -57.80
C MET A 795 -34.49 -28.52 -58.46
N GLY A 796 -34.62 -29.70 -59.07
CA GLY A 796 -35.88 -30.12 -59.66
C GLY A 796 -36.78 -30.88 -58.66
N ASP A 797 -38.11 -30.82 -58.85
CA ASP A 797 -39.09 -31.44 -57.95
C ASP A 797 -38.83 -32.92 -57.66
N LYS A 798 -38.48 -33.73 -58.67
CA LYS A 798 -38.16 -35.13 -58.47
C LYS A 798 -36.96 -35.37 -57.52
N GLN A 799 -35.99 -34.49 -57.57
CA GLN A 799 -34.80 -34.59 -56.69
C GLN A 799 -35.20 -34.19 -55.25
N ILE A 800 -36.01 -33.16 -55.11
CA ILE A 800 -36.49 -32.68 -53.77
C ILE A 800 -37.36 -33.75 -53.13
N ASP A 801 -38.32 -34.32 -53.87
CA ASP A 801 -39.21 -35.36 -53.35
C ASP A 801 -38.45 -36.61 -52.93
N ALA A 802 -37.43 -37.00 -53.72
CA ALA A 802 -36.61 -38.18 -53.37
C ALA A 802 -35.79 -37.96 -52.08
N ILE A 803 -35.31 -36.73 -51.79
CA ILE A 803 -34.64 -36.37 -50.53
C ILE A 803 -35.65 -36.38 -49.37
N MET A 804 -36.82 -35.75 -49.57
CA MET A 804 -37.85 -35.72 -48.53
C MET A 804 -38.37 -37.11 -48.16
N GLN A 805 -38.56 -38.03 -49.15
CA GLN A 805 -38.94 -39.40 -48.88
C GLN A 805 -37.85 -40.16 -48.08
N LYS A 806 -36.55 -39.96 -48.38
CA LYS A 806 -35.46 -40.54 -47.60
C LYS A 806 -35.43 -40.02 -46.16
N LEU A 807 -35.65 -38.72 -45.98
CA LEU A 807 -35.76 -38.09 -44.65
C LEU A 807 -36.88 -38.67 -43.83
N ILE A 808 -38.08 -38.75 -44.39
CA ILE A 808 -39.27 -39.34 -43.76
C ILE A 808 -39.02 -40.80 -43.38
N ALA A 809 -38.46 -41.61 -44.27
CA ALA A 809 -38.17 -43.03 -44.04
C ALA A 809 -37.14 -43.23 -42.90
N ASN A 810 -36.09 -42.39 -42.85
CA ASN A 810 -35.07 -42.52 -41.80
C ASN A 810 -35.58 -41.98 -40.42
N LEU A 811 -36.37 -40.91 -40.39
CA LEU A 811 -37.03 -40.42 -39.19
C LEU A 811 -38.01 -41.46 -38.65
N LYS A 812 -38.81 -42.09 -39.50
CA LYS A 812 -39.72 -43.16 -39.10
C LYS A 812 -38.94 -44.37 -38.55
N LYS A 813 -37.86 -44.78 -39.22
CA LYS A 813 -37.06 -45.93 -38.82
C LYS A 813 -36.36 -45.73 -37.46
N GLN A 814 -35.83 -44.55 -37.18
CA GLN A 814 -34.96 -44.33 -36.04
C GLN A 814 -35.70 -43.74 -34.83
N LEU A 815 -36.75 -42.93 -35.05
CA LEU A 815 -37.52 -42.24 -34.00
C LEU A 815 -38.99 -42.64 -33.94
N ASN A 816 -39.40 -43.63 -34.72
CA ASN A 816 -40.82 -44.00 -34.85
C ASN A 816 -41.74 -42.81 -35.17
N ALA A 817 -41.18 -41.82 -35.92
CA ALA A 817 -41.88 -40.62 -36.30
C ALA A 817 -42.99 -40.92 -37.34
N GLU A 818 -44.15 -40.38 -37.13
CA GLU A 818 -45.31 -40.43 -38.04
C GLU A 818 -45.55 -39.05 -38.65
N LEU A 819 -46.01 -39.01 -39.90
CA LEU A 819 -46.48 -37.75 -40.49
C LEU A 819 -47.86 -37.45 -39.99
N ARG A 820 -48.09 -36.20 -39.58
CA ARG A 820 -49.39 -35.69 -39.09
C ARG A 820 -50.13 -34.99 -40.22
#